data_e2c4e922556f08042d5ed550cb88ecdf
#
_entry.id   e2c4e922556f08042d5ed550cb88ecdf
#
_cell.length_a   1.000
_cell.length_b   1.000
_cell.length_c   1.000
_cell.angle_alpha   90.00
_cell.angle_beta   90.00
_cell.angle_gamma   90.00
#
_symmetry.space_group_name_H-M   'P 1'
#
loop_
_entity.id
_entity.type
_entity.pdbx_description
1 polymer ?
#
loop_
_entity_poly.entity_id
_entity_poly.type
_entity_poly.pdbx_seq_one_letter_code
_entity_poly.pdbx_strand_id
1 'polypeptide(L)'
;MKSSRLVFYGGNIGDEIKISGDVTVYCGDGDNTITLSSSSIVYGGKGKNIFNISTSGCTVYSKSKDDTINVSGNYNYIQCENGANVNIKSGMQNMVWNLSGTGTIIDNGKNSFISGFGDLDNSTAILLDANANEIIKVNGIEYSIKNRQAVQRALFYSVNAVTDEVSFAGIYVDIKGQDDVEHNVNLYGFRPVFSGGSRDDSIKAFGHDLVINAGDGDDTVVFSGNYGSIYGGDGNDLLFMDATNGNLYGEAGDDTLTINNNLNGQINGGLGNDTYNINAKVTNLSDTGGDNIYNVNANDINISGGPGADTFYLSGNNNTVLGAGGDDYFVIDGSNNFIDGGTGKNYYIDNGTGTSFSNVNKDPNAGGISFTYQGEVKTFTLNGKTYTVTNNFAGSNMLQYSLNPNTGVITLNGSNFGVNASSNESAILNIRGNNNVITGSDLSDKITVEQGSNNVINGGKGNDTLIMNSENNSLNGGEGNDNITLNASTNLEVTGGAGADTININSDNNTHISSGAGNDVIKVNGAHNNINTGEGNNSITVNKDNNTINSGDGDNKYVITSSSNTITSGKGNNSIGVQGDDNNITTQNAKGDINIYGNNNTVSNTRGENQITINGEGNSYSSMLGDKKVTIIGTNNDVTTGAGDDQIEVKGDNNTIESTSGNNEISIKGDANTIQGGAGQDNIKINGDNNIANGGAESDSFMVSNGNNNTIDGEGGERNTLIDNGKNTVYTNAVDITPRPFELNIKVDIGSGSDKYISTSISFNLFDFSVDFSTAEGALESLESIDEMLSSVSDQLLNIGNTINRLESVSEAQSIKLNNLISFRSTMRDADIAEESSNYIRYQILQQASATLLASSRNLKAQNVMGLLSSVNQ
;
A
#
# COMPACT_ATOMS: atom_id res chain seq x y z
N MET A 1 -17.14 -23.09 32.96
CA MET A 1 -15.94 -23.85 33.41
C MET A 1 -14.81 -23.49 32.43
N LYS A 2 -13.75 -22.85 32.91
CA LYS A 2 -12.54 -22.67 32.08
C LYS A 2 -11.99 -24.05 31.79
N SER A 3 -12.10 -24.56 30.57
CA SER A 3 -11.41 -25.77 30.17
C SER A 3 -9.90 -25.49 30.23
N SER A 4 -9.22 -26.12 31.18
CA SER A 4 -7.76 -26.09 31.17
C SER A 4 -7.29 -26.86 29.94
N ARG A 5 -6.59 -26.17 29.06
CA ARG A 5 -5.98 -26.76 27.88
C ARG A 5 -5.05 -27.89 28.32
N LEU A 6 -5.18 -29.06 27.75
CA LEU A 6 -4.31 -30.20 28.08
C LEU A 6 -2.87 -29.86 27.64
N VAL A 7 -1.89 -30.15 28.46
CA VAL A 7 -0.47 -29.95 28.16
C VAL A 7 0.21 -31.32 28.06
N PHE A 8 0.94 -31.54 26.97
CA PHE A 8 1.71 -32.75 26.71
C PHE A 8 3.20 -32.42 26.62
N TYR A 9 4.04 -33.24 27.25
CA TYR A 9 5.49 -33.15 27.18
C TYR A 9 6.05 -34.41 26.52
N GLY A 10 6.71 -34.26 25.36
CA GLY A 10 7.47 -35.33 24.71
C GLY A 10 8.80 -35.61 25.41
N GLY A 11 9.44 -36.70 25.03
CA GLY A 11 10.75 -37.11 25.53
C GLY A 11 11.92 -36.45 24.81
N ASN A 12 13.13 -36.94 25.08
CA ASN A 12 14.36 -36.50 24.38
C ASN A 12 14.80 -37.45 23.25
N ILE A 13 13.92 -38.37 22.87
CA ILE A 13 14.12 -39.31 21.74
C ILE A 13 13.05 -39.01 20.70
N GLY A 14 13.35 -39.18 19.43
CA GLY A 14 12.40 -38.83 18.34
C GLY A 14 11.04 -39.51 18.52
N ASP A 15 10.01 -38.72 18.62
CA ASP A 15 8.62 -39.13 18.91
C ASP A 15 7.72 -38.93 17.68
N GLU A 16 6.75 -39.82 17.48
CA GLU A 16 5.62 -39.62 16.56
C GLU A 16 4.40 -39.17 17.36
N ILE A 17 3.99 -37.89 17.21
CA ILE A 17 2.92 -37.26 17.97
C ILE A 17 1.76 -36.91 17.06
N LYS A 18 0.58 -37.52 17.27
CA LYS A 18 -0.65 -37.19 16.54
C LYS A 18 -1.66 -36.51 17.44
N ILE A 19 -2.10 -35.32 17.04
CA ILE A 19 -2.96 -34.46 17.86
C ILE A 19 -4.30 -34.30 17.19
N SER A 20 -5.37 -34.63 17.89
CA SER A 20 -6.77 -34.51 17.46
C SER A 20 -7.66 -33.74 18.46
N GLY A 21 -7.07 -32.93 19.34
CA GLY A 21 -7.75 -32.05 20.31
C GLY A 21 -6.97 -30.76 20.56
N ASP A 22 -7.59 -29.78 21.18
CA ASP A 22 -6.97 -28.49 21.51
C ASP A 22 -5.99 -28.67 22.69
N VAL A 23 -4.68 -28.79 22.39
CA VAL A 23 -3.63 -29.07 23.36
C VAL A 23 -2.42 -28.17 23.17
N THR A 24 -1.63 -28.04 24.23
CA THR A 24 -0.28 -27.45 24.14
C THR A 24 0.74 -28.59 24.21
N VAL A 25 1.65 -28.67 23.26
CA VAL A 25 2.67 -29.73 23.16
C VAL A 25 4.06 -29.15 23.26
N TYR A 26 4.89 -29.74 24.10
CA TYR A 26 6.34 -29.52 24.12
C TYR A 26 7.00 -30.82 23.65
N CYS A 27 7.58 -30.77 22.43
CA CYS A 27 8.07 -31.99 21.77
C CYS A 27 9.31 -32.61 22.44
N GLY A 28 10.05 -31.84 23.27
CA GLY A 28 11.34 -32.28 23.79
C GLY A 28 12.46 -32.24 22.75
N ASP A 29 13.67 -32.66 23.13
CA ASP A 29 14.79 -32.74 22.19
C ASP A 29 14.73 -34.07 21.43
N GLY A 30 15.13 -34.09 20.17
CA GLY A 30 15.12 -35.28 19.31
C GLY A 30 14.39 -34.99 17.96
N ASP A 31 14.47 -35.96 17.05
CA ASP A 31 13.86 -35.84 15.72
C ASP A 31 12.39 -36.26 15.76
N ASN A 32 11.47 -35.31 15.96
CA ASN A 32 10.06 -35.60 16.16
C ASN A 32 9.24 -35.44 14.88
N THR A 33 8.19 -36.25 14.74
CA THR A 33 7.16 -36.08 13.72
C THR A 33 5.84 -35.76 14.35
N ILE A 34 5.34 -34.55 14.12
CA ILE A 34 4.12 -34.01 14.72
C ILE A 34 3.05 -33.83 13.66
N THR A 35 1.87 -34.40 13.87
CA THR A 35 0.72 -34.25 12.97
C THR A 35 -0.43 -33.59 13.72
N LEU A 36 -0.87 -32.41 13.21
CA LEU A 36 -1.94 -31.62 13.81
C LEU A 36 -3.19 -31.71 12.95
N SER A 37 -4.26 -32.19 13.53
CA SER A 37 -5.61 -32.24 12.93
C SER A 37 -6.65 -31.41 13.71
N SER A 38 -6.21 -30.64 14.70
CA SER A 38 -7.02 -29.70 15.47
C SER A 38 -6.16 -28.50 15.89
N SER A 39 -6.78 -27.36 16.18
CA SER A 39 -6.11 -26.14 16.63
C SER A 39 -5.28 -26.41 17.90
N SER A 40 -3.98 -26.23 17.83
CA SER A 40 -3.04 -26.56 18.92
C SER A 40 -1.83 -25.65 18.94
N ILE A 41 -1.17 -25.57 20.11
CA ILE A 41 0.11 -24.88 20.24
C ILE A 41 1.21 -25.92 20.38
N VAL A 42 2.25 -25.84 19.55
CA VAL A 42 3.37 -26.77 19.55
C VAL A 42 4.69 -26.05 19.67
N TYR A 43 5.50 -26.47 20.60
CA TYR A 43 6.88 -26.06 20.81
C TYR A 43 7.82 -27.18 20.37
N GLY A 44 8.54 -26.98 19.28
CA GLY A 44 9.62 -27.84 18.82
C GLY A 44 10.82 -27.75 19.77
N GLY A 45 11.50 -28.87 20.02
CA GLY A 45 12.76 -28.90 20.69
C GLY A 45 13.96 -28.79 19.76
N LYS A 46 15.14 -29.18 20.21
CA LYS A 46 16.30 -29.34 19.36
C LYS A 46 16.17 -30.60 18.54
N GLY A 47 16.77 -30.64 17.36
CA GLY A 47 16.73 -31.79 16.45
C GLY A 47 16.01 -31.44 15.16
N LYS A 48 15.80 -32.44 14.31
CA LYS A 48 15.12 -32.29 13.03
C LYS A 48 13.64 -32.67 13.16
N ASN A 49 12.78 -31.69 13.42
CA ASN A 49 11.36 -31.93 13.60
C ASN A 49 10.59 -31.78 12.28
N ILE A 50 9.56 -32.60 12.11
CA ILE A 50 8.63 -32.51 10.97
C ILE A 50 7.23 -32.21 11.53
N PHE A 51 6.71 -31.02 11.17
CA PHE A 51 5.37 -30.63 11.55
C PHE A 51 4.44 -30.74 10.33
N ASN A 52 3.39 -31.52 10.45
CA ASN A 52 2.35 -31.64 9.43
C ASN A 52 1.03 -31.05 9.95
N ILE A 53 0.66 -29.89 9.41
CA ILE A 53 -0.48 -29.10 9.85
C ILE A 53 -1.55 -29.20 8.78
N SER A 54 -2.62 -29.96 9.05
CA SER A 54 -3.76 -30.12 8.13
C SER A 54 -5.04 -29.41 8.59
N THR A 55 -4.92 -28.56 9.59
CA THR A 55 -6.03 -27.84 10.25
C THR A 55 -5.71 -26.36 10.37
N SER A 56 -6.70 -25.58 10.82
CA SER A 56 -6.59 -24.12 10.95
C SER A 56 -6.34 -23.70 12.40
N GLY A 57 -5.71 -22.52 12.57
CA GLY A 57 -5.51 -21.89 13.88
C GLY A 57 -4.46 -22.57 14.76
N CYS A 58 -3.50 -23.28 14.21
CA CYS A 58 -2.36 -23.81 14.97
C CYS A 58 -1.28 -22.76 15.17
N THR A 59 -0.56 -22.90 16.30
CA THR A 59 0.66 -22.12 16.55
C THR A 59 1.84 -23.08 16.69
N VAL A 60 2.88 -22.88 15.89
CA VAL A 60 4.09 -23.71 15.91
C VAL A 60 5.31 -22.83 16.16
N TYR A 61 6.09 -23.20 17.15
CA TYR A 61 7.39 -22.62 17.46
C TYR A 61 8.49 -23.63 17.10
N SER A 62 9.17 -23.40 16.00
CA SER A 62 10.32 -24.20 15.55
C SER A 62 11.61 -23.59 16.10
N LYS A 63 12.52 -24.43 16.60
CA LYS A 63 13.80 -24.00 17.20
C LYS A 63 15.03 -24.47 16.44
N SER A 64 14.86 -25.31 15.42
CA SER A 64 15.96 -25.88 14.66
C SER A 64 15.89 -25.49 13.20
N LYS A 65 17.04 -25.13 12.59
CA LYS A 65 17.17 -24.88 11.17
C LYS A 65 16.86 -26.10 10.29
N ASP A 66 16.95 -27.30 10.86
CA ASP A 66 16.71 -28.56 10.16
C ASP A 66 15.22 -28.98 10.23
N ASP A 67 14.37 -28.19 10.89
CA ASP A 67 12.94 -28.42 10.96
C ASP A 67 12.26 -28.28 9.59
N THR A 68 11.22 -29.08 9.38
CA THR A 68 10.38 -29.01 8.18
C THR A 68 8.92 -28.85 8.60
N ILE A 69 8.27 -27.81 8.08
CA ILE A 69 6.90 -27.46 8.44
C ILE A 69 6.02 -27.50 7.21
N ASN A 70 5.10 -28.44 7.14
CA ASN A 70 4.15 -28.58 6.03
C ASN A 70 2.77 -28.07 6.49
N VAL A 71 2.21 -27.12 5.77
CA VAL A 71 0.92 -26.49 6.10
C VAL A 71 -0.08 -26.70 4.97
N SER A 72 -1.29 -27.12 5.31
CA SER A 72 -2.42 -27.22 4.38
C SER A 72 -3.73 -26.69 4.97
N GLY A 73 -3.68 -26.06 6.14
CA GLY A 73 -4.81 -25.38 6.78
C GLY A 73 -4.70 -23.86 6.74
N ASN A 74 -5.70 -23.16 7.22
CA ASN A 74 -5.80 -21.71 7.22
C ASN A 74 -5.40 -21.11 8.57
N TYR A 75 -5.01 -19.83 8.60
CA TYR A 75 -4.81 -19.04 9.81
C TYR A 75 -3.81 -19.68 10.80
N ASN A 76 -2.79 -20.38 10.30
CA ASN A 76 -1.78 -20.96 11.16
C ASN A 76 -0.66 -19.94 11.40
N TYR A 77 -0.14 -19.92 12.62
CA TYR A 77 1.00 -19.12 13.01
C TYR A 77 2.24 -19.99 13.19
N ILE A 78 3.31 -19.65 12.50
CA ILE A 78 4.56 -20.42 12.51
C ILE A 78 5.70 -19.45 12.80
N GLN A 79 6.42 -19.70 13.89
CA GLN A 79 7.60 -18.95 14.26
C GLN A 79 8.83 -19.86 14.22
N CYS A 80 9.82 -19.47 13.42
CA CYS A 80 11.11 -20.14 13.28
C CYS A 80 12.20 -19.31 13.99
N GLU A 81 12.93 -19.90 14.95
CA GLU A 81 13.98 -19.17 15.67
C GLU A 81 15.34 -19.20 14.95
N ASN A 82 15.63 -20.22 14.14
CA ASN A 82 16.93 -20.40 13.49
C ASN A 82 16.87 -20.75 12.00
N GLY A 83 15.78 -20.40 11.34
CA GLY A 83 15.51 -20.75 9.96
C GLY A 83 15.08 -22.20 9.79
N ALA A 84 13.85 -22.45 9.41
CA ALA A 84 13.31 -23.77 9.11
C ALA A 84 12.89 -23.83 7.63
N ASN A 85 12.61 -25.04 7.12
CA ASN A 85 12.01 -25.20 5.82
C ASN A 85 10.49 -25.22 5.95
N VAL A 86 9.82 -24.21 5.45
CA VAL A 86 8.36 -24.09 5.52
C VAL A 86 7.75 -24.31 4.14
N ASN A 87 6.74 -25.17 4.08
CA ASN A 87 6.05 -25.50 2.84
C ASN A 87 4.53 -25.35 3.06
N ILE A 88 3.97 -24.24 2.62
CA ILE A 88 2.54 -24.00 2.60
C ILE A 88 2.00 -24.61 1.32
N LYS A 89 1.42 -25.81 1.42
CA LYS A 89 0.88 -26.56 0.26
C LYS A 89 -0.45 -26.01 -0.20
N SER A 90 -1.24 -25.52 0.73
CA SER A 90 -2.56 -24.88 0.51
C SER A 90 -2.98 -24.17 1.79
N GLY A 91 -4.06 -23.41 1.71
CA GLY A 91 -4.62 -22.68 2.85
C GLY A 91 -4.56 -21.17 2.63
N MET A 92 -5.22 -20.43 3.50
CA MET A 92 -5.31 -18.98 3.44
C MET A 92 -4.76 -18.36 4.72
N GLN A 93 -4.16 -17.18 4.60
CA GLN A 93 -3.81 -16.30 5.71
C GLN A 93 -2.96 -17.00 6.78
N ASN A 94 -1.98 -17.79 6.35
CA ASN A 94 -0.99 -18.36 7.24
C ASN A 94 0.11 -17.32 7.49
N MET A 95 0.60 -17.27 8.72
CA MET A 95 1.69 -16.36 9.10
C MET A 95 2.94 -17.15 9.40
N VAL A 96 4.05 -16.78 8.78
CA VAL A 96 5.33 -17.41 8.97
C VAL A 96 6.40 -16.39 9.30
N TRP A 97 7.10 -16.62 10.41
CA TRP A 97 8.15 -15.75 10.92
C TRP A 97 9.46 -16.49 11.06
N ASN A 98 10.52 -15.92 10.54
CA ASN A 98 11.87 -16.39 10.80
C ASN A 98 12.64 -15.31 11.59
N LEU A 99 12.94 -15.58 12.84
CA LEU A 99 13.63 -14.63 13.74
C LEU A 99 15.13 -14.51 13.43
N SER A 100 15.75 -15.57 12.91
CA SER A 100 17.17 -15.59 12.58
C SER A 100 17.52 -16.82 11.73
N GLY A 101 18.59 -16.71 10.95
CA GLY A 101 19.10 -17.81 10.11
C GLY A 101 18.48 -17.87 8.71
N THR A 102 19.03 -18.75 7.88
CA THR A 102 18.57 -18.99 6.51
C THR A 102 17.61 -20.18 6.48
N GLY A 103 16.33 -19.93 6.28
CA GLY A 103 15.34 -20.97 5.99
C GLY A 103 14.91 -20.91 4.52
N THR A 104 14.14 -21.90 4.09
CA THR A 104 13.46 -21.87 2.79
C THR A 104 11.96 -21.86 2.98
N ILE A 105 11.27 -21.12 2.12
CA ILE A 105 9.82 -21.13 2.11
C ILE A 105 9.31 -21.42 0.70
N ILE A 106 8.28 -22.26 0.61
CA ILE A 106 7.48 -22.48 -0.58
C ILE A 106 6.04 -22.18 -0.19
N ASP A 107 5.47 -21.13 -0.73
CA ASP A 107 4.10 -20.73 -0.44
C ASP A 107 3.20 -20.90 -1.67
N ASN A 108 2.28 -21.88 -1.59
CA ASN A 108 1.18 -22.07 -2.53
C ASN A 108 -0.18 -21.77 -1.88
N GLY A 109 -0.17 -21.05 -0.75
CA GLY A 109 -1.36 -20.57 -0.05
C GLY A 109 -1.92 -19.28 -0.68
N LYS A 110 -2.92 -18.72 -0.02
CA LYS A 110 -3.48 -17.42 -0.41
C LYS A 110 -3.37 -16.45 0.77
N ASN A 111 -2.94 -15.21 0.49
CA ASN A 111 -2.83 -14.15 1.49
C ASN A 111 -2.01 -14.58 2.73
N SER A 112 -0.93 -15.32 2.53
CA SER A 112 -0.02 -15.68 3.62
C SER A 112 0.88 -14.48 3.94
N PHE A 113 1.15 -14.27 5.22
CA PHE A 113 2.15 -13.30 5.66
C PHE A 113 3.46 -14.01 5.97
N ILE A 114 4.55 -13.62 5.32
CA ILE A 114 5.86 -14.28 5.45
C ILE A 114 6.89 -13.22 5.77
N SER A 115 7.70 -13.44 6.79
CA SER A 115 8.77 -12.51 7.20
C SER A 115 10.03 -13.23 7.64
N GLY A 116 11.20 -12.66 7.35
CA GLY A 116 12.50 -13.13 7.82
C GLY A 116 13.12 -14.26 7.00
N PHE A 117 12.64 -14.55 5.79
CA PHE A 117 13.22 -15.56 4.88
C PHE A 117 14.05 -14.95 3.72
N GLY A 118 14.44 -13.67 3.85
CA GLY A 118 15.37 -13.03 2.91
C GLY A 118 14.75 -12.00 1.96
N ASP A 119 13.44 -11.91 1.83
CA ASP A 119 12.78 -11.09 0.80
C ASP A 119 11.73 -10.06 1.28
N LEU A 120 11.77 -9.64 2.54
CA LEU A 120 10.96 -8.50 3.00
C LEU A 120 11.87 -7.38 3.49
N ASP A 121 12.49 -6.68 2.56
CA ASP A 121 13.50 -5.64 2.82
C ASP A 121 12.99 -4.36 3.50
N ASN A 122 11.70 -4.24 3.82
CA ASN A 122 11.14 -3.05 4.47
C ASN A 122 10.44 -3.29 5.81
N SER A 123 10.47 -4.51 6.36
CA SER A 123 9.90 -4.74 7.67
C SER A 123 10.94 -4.52 8.79
N THR A 124 10.60 -3.65 9.74
CA THR A 124 11.40 -3.46 10.96
C THR A 124 10.85 -4.36 12.06
N ALA A 125 11.72 -5.15 12.67
CA ALA A 125 11.37 -5.97 13.82
C ALA A 125 11.72 -5.24 15.13
N ILE A 126 10.77 -5.21 16.06
CA ILE A 126 10.97 -4.71 17.42
C ILE A 126 10.81 -5.88 18.38
N LEU A 127 11.81 -6.09 19.23
CA LEU A 127 11.74 -7.05 20.31
C LEU A 127 11.19 -6.36 21.56
N LEU A 128 9.94 -6.67 21.89
CA LEU A 128 9.24 -6.16 23.06
C LEU A 128 9.54 -7.05 24.27
N ASP A 129 10.14 -6.51 25.30
CA ASP A 129 10.35 -7.23 26.54
C ASP A 129 9.03 -7.62 27.22
N ALA A 130 9.08 -8.53 28.18
CA ALA A 130 7.92 -8.98 28.92
C ALA A 130 7.16 -7.80 29.55
N ASN A 131 5.87 -7.65 29.22
CA ASN A 131 5.00 -6.55 29.65
C ASN A 131 5.53 -5.13 29.29
N ALA A 132 6.43 -5.04 28.32
CA ALA A 132 6.94 -3.75 27.83
C ALA A 132 5.82 -2.89 27.25
N ASN A 133 6.00 -1.59 27.39
CA ASN A 133 5.21 -0.57 26.73
C ASN A 133 6.17 0.38 26.02
N GLU A 134 6.13 0.44 24.70
CA GLU A 134 7.03 1.22 23.86
C GLU A 134 6.23 2.14 22.94
N ILE A 135 6.82 3.26 22.56
CA ILE A 135 6.26 4.16 21.56
C ILE A 135 7.17 4.09 20.34
N ILE A 136 6.58 3.77 19.20
CA ILE A 136 7.27 3.79 17.91
C ILE A 136 6.68 4.89 17.04
N LYS A 137 7.51 5.45 16.17
CA LYS A 137 7.08 6.43 15.19
C LYS A 137 7.21 5.84 13.79
N VAL A 138 6.09 5.66 13.13
CA VAL A 138 6.01 5.06 11.80
C VAL A 138 5.34 6.07 10.88
N ASN A 139 6.01 6.43 9.79
CA ASN A 139 5.55 7.44 8.84
C ASN A 139 5.11 8.79 9.48
N GLY A 140 5.78 9.17 10.56
CA GLY A 140 5.45 10.40 11.30
C GLY A 140 4.37 10.24 12.37
N ILE A 141 3.62 9.13 12.38
CA ILE A 141 2.54 8.82 13.33
C ILE A 141 3.10 8.01 14.51
N GLU A 142 2.68 8.33 15.71
CA GLU A 142 3.08 7.61 16.92
C GLU A 142 2.12 6.47 17.24
N TYR A 143 2.68 5.29 17.48
CA TYR A 143 1.94 4.11 17.92
C TYR A 143 2.47 3.66 19.28
N SER A 144 1.59 3.51 20.24
CA SER A 144 1.91 2.92 21.54
C SER A 144 1.72 1.41 21.48
N ILE A 145 2.79 0.68 21.71
CA ILE A 145 2.84 -0.79 21.59
C ILE A 145 3.01 -1.40 22.96
N LYS A 146 2.14 -2.33 23.32
CA LYS A 146 2.21 -3.05 24.60
C LYS A 146 2.29 -4.56 24.41
N ASN A 147 3.32 -5.20 24.92
CA ASN A 147 3.40 -6.65 25.02
C ASN A 147 2.58 -7.15 26.22
N ARG A 148 1.50 -7.92 25.97
CA ARG A 148 0.64 -8.47 27.03
C ARG A 148 1.16 -9.75 27.67
N GLN A 149 2.32 -10.24 27.27
CA GLN A 149 2.87 -11.49 27.73
C GLN A 149 4.05 -11.29 28.68
N ALA A 150 4.22 -12.22 29.61
CA ALA A 150 5.36 -12.27 30.53
C ALA A 150 6.63 -12.87 29.90
N VAL A 151 6.72 -12.84 28.57
CA VAL A 151 7.86 -13.28 27.76
C VAL A 151 8.11 -12.26 26.65
N GLN A 152 9.34 -12.19 26.18
CA GLN A 152 9.70 -11.33 25.05
C GLN A 152 8.93 -11.73 23.79
N ARG A 153 8.47 -10.75 23.02
CA ARG A 153 7.75 -10.93 21.76
C ARG A 153 8.34 -10.02 20.69
N ALA A 154 8.25 -10.45 19.45
CA ALA A 154 8.56 -9.59 18.32
C ALA A 154 7.27 -8.98 17.77
N LEU A 155 7.31 -7.68 17.49
CA LEU A 155 6.37 -6.99 16.63
C LEU A 155 7.12 -6.59 15.37
N PHE A 156 6.54 -6.88 14.24
CA PHE A 156 7.05 -6.44 12.96
C PHE A 156 6.13 -5.36 12.41
N TYR A 157 6.71 -4.36 11.77
CA TYR A 157 5.95 -3.35 11.06
C TYR A 157 6.65 -2.97 9.75
N SER A 158 5.86 -2.59 8.78
CA SER A 158 6.32 -2.05 7.51
C SER A 158 5.40 -0.91 7.07
N VAL A 159 5.92 -0.03 6.24
CA VAL A 159 5.16 1.07 5.64
C VAL A 159 5.12 0.87 4.15
N ASN A 160 3.95 0.90 3.59
CA ASN A 160 3.78 1.02 2.17
C ASN A 160 3.97 2.49 1.75
N ALA A 161 5.10 2.77 1.09
CA ALA A 161 5.45 4.13 0.71
C ALA A 161 4.55 4.74 -0.38
N VAL A 162 3.65 3.96 -0.98
CA VAL A 162 2.71 4.43 -2.02
C VAL A 162 1.35 4.79 -1.43
N THR A 163 0.86 3.93 -0.51
CA THR A 163 -0.48 4.09 0.08
C THR A 163 -0.45 4.66 1.49
N ASP A 164 0.74 4.91 2.05
CA ASP A 164 0.97 5.28 3.46
C ASP A 164 0.39 4.26 4.46
N GLU A 165 0.05 3.06 3.98
CA GLU A 165 -0.53 1.99 4.77
C GLU A 165 0.54 1.37 5.68
N VAL A 166 0.25 1.26 6.96
CA VAL A 166 1.16 0.69 7.95
C VAL A 166 0.73 -0.74 8.25
N SER A 167 1.60 -1.69 8.01
CA SER A 167 1.33 -3.09 8.36
C SER A 167 1.97 -3.44 9.69
N PHE A 168 1.18 -3.97 10.60
CA PHE A 168 1.64 -4.53 11.86
C PHE A 168 1.39 -6.02 11.93
N ALA A 169 2.37 -6.75 12.44
CA ALA A 169 2.18 -8.18 12.64
C ALA A 169 2.80 -8.63 13.95
N GLY A 170 1.97 -9.21 14.82
CA GLY A 170 2.39 -9.57 16.15
C GLY A 170 1.47 -10.56 16.86
N ILE A 171 1.91 -11.00 18.04
CA ILE A 171 1.15 -11.93 18.88
C ILE A 171 1.01 -11.34 20.29
N TYR A 172 -0.22 -11.29 20.80
CA TYR A 172 -0.51 -10.75 22.13
C TYR A 172 0.04 -9.33 22.35
N VAL A 173 -0.02 -8.51 21.32
CA VAL A 173 0.36 -7.10 21.38
C VAL A 173 -0.87 -6.22 21.34
N ASP A 174 -0.86 -5.14 22.10
CA ASP A 174 -1.80 -4.05 21.95
C ASP A 174 -1.10 -2.93 21.18
N ILE A 175 -1.75 -2.42 20.19
CA ILE A 175 -1.29 -1.33 19.33
C ILE A 175 -2.32 -0.22 19.45
N LYS A 176 -1.92 0.92 19.97
CA LYS A 176 -2.76 2.11 20.01
C LYS A 176 -2.19 3.16 19.07
N GLY A 177 -3.00 3.60 18.12
CA GLY A 177 -2.72 4.74 17.26
C GLY A 177 -2.67 6.05 18.04
N GLN A 178 -2.09 7.06 17.44
CA GLN A 178 -2.08 8.43 17.96
C GLN A 178 -3.47 9.03 17.80
N ASP A 179 -4.01 9.65 18.84
CA ASP A 179 -5.26 10.39 18.74
C ASP A 179 -5.16 11.56 17.73
N ASP A 180 -6.26 12.01 17.13
CA ASP A 180 -6.37 13.10 16.15
C ASP A 180 -5.64 12.88 14.78
N VAL A 181 -5.31 11.64 14.42
CA VAL A 181 -4.65 11.27 13.17
C VAL A 181 -5.38 10.12 12.51
N GLU A 182 -5.59 10.17 11.20
CA GLU A 182 -6.11 9.07 10.39
C GLU A 182 -5.10 7.91 10.33
N HIS A 183 -5.55 6.69 10.57
CA HIS A 183 -4.75 5.49 10.48
C HIS A 183 -5.15 4.63 9.28
N ASN A 184 -4.18 4.28 8.46
CA ASN A 184 -4.34 3.30 7.40
C ASN A 184 -3.50 2.07 7.74
N VAL A 185 -4.14 1.04 8.31
CA VAL A 185 -3.44 -0.06 8.99
C VAL A 185 -3.87 -1.42 8.48
N ASN A 186 -2.87 -2.26 8.18
CA ASN A 186 -3.04 -3.71 8.06
C ASN A 186 -2.57 -4.40 9.35
N LEU A 187 -3.44 -5.13 9.97
CA LEU A 187 -3.16 -5.86 11.22
C LEU A 187 -3.12 -7.36 10.97
N TYR A 188 -2.00 -7.99 11.28
CA TYR A 188 -1.81 -9.43 11.14
C TYR A 188 -1.48 -10.05 12.49
N GLY A 189 -2.10 -11.17 12.84
CA GLY A 189 -1.64 -11.80 14.08
C GLY A 189 -2.55 -12.80 14.75
N PHE A 190 -2.04 -13.23 15.90
CA PHE A 190 -2.77 -14.04 16.85
C PHE A 190 -2.97 -13.23 18.13
N ARG A 191 -4.21 -12.85 18.40
CA ARG A 191 -4.60 -12.02 19.55
C ARG A 191 -3.97 -10.62 19.65
N PRO A 192 -3.66 -9.90 18.57
CA PRO A 192 -3.40 -8.48 18.73
C PRO A 192 -4.68 -7.73 19.07
N VAL A 193 -4.52 -6.57 19.68
CA VAL A 193 -5.56 -5.57 19.82
C VAL A 193 -5.08 -4.32 19.10
N PHE A 194 -5.91 -3.77 18.25
CA PHE A 194 -5.69 -2.46 17.67
C PHE A 194 -6.71 -1.48 18.25
N SER A 195 -6.27 -0.28 18.57
CA SER A 195 -7.15 0.84 18.88
C SER A 195 -6.74 2.02 18.02
N GLY A 196 -7.65 2.51 17.22
CA GLY A 196 -7.54 3.70 16.40
C GLY A 196 -7.53 4.97 17.25
N GLY A 197 -7.95 6.04 16.69
CA GLY A 197 -7.94 7.36 17.29
C GLY A 197 -9.31 8.00 17.35
N SER A 198 -9.35 9.26 16.93
CA SER A 198 -10.58 10.07 16.86
C SER A 198 -10.79 10.64 15.45
N ARG A 199 -10.27 9.96 14.43
CA ARG A 199 -10.36 10.31 13.01
C ARG A 199 -10.75 9.09 12.23
N ASP A 200 -11.18 9.32 11.00
CA ASP A 200 -11.62 8.29 10.07
C ASP A 200 -10.45 7.32 9.75
N ASP A 201 -10.53 6.10 10.27
CA ASP A 201 -9.49 5.10 10.16
C ASP A 201 -9.82 4.04 9.09
N SER A 202 -8.81 3.52 8.43
CA SER A 202 -8.93 2.38 7.52
C SER A 202 -8.13 1.20 8.04
N ILE A 203 -8.81 0.18 8.52
CA ILE A 203 -8.20 -0.95 9.21
C ILE A 203 -8.55 -2.24 8.49
N LYS A 204 -7.54 -2.94 8.00
CA LYS A 204 -7.68 -4.30 7.47
C LYS A 204 -7.00 -5.28 8.41
N ALA A 205 -7.73 -6.23 8.91
CA ALA A 205 -7.23 -7.15 9.91
C ALA A 205 -7.38 -8.60 9.47
N PHE A 206 -6.30 -9.37 9.63
CA PHE A 206 -6.19 -10.75 9.19
C PHE A 206 -5.62 -11.60 10.32
N GLY A 207 -6.36 -12.62 10.76
CA GLY A 207 -5.81 -13.50 11.78
C GLY A 207 -6.82 -14.18 12.71
N HIS A 208 -6.44 -14.39 13.95
CA HIS A 208 -7.21 -15.19 14.90
C HIS A 208 -7.27 -14.51 16.27
N ASP A 209 -8.46 -14.43 16.87
CA ASP A 209 -8.72 -13.77 18.17
C ASP A 209 -8.31 -12.27 18.19
N LEU A 210 -8.47 -11.56 17.08
CA LEU A 210 -8.17 -10.13 17.03
C LEU A 210 -9.27 -9.30 17.69
N VAL A 211 -8.87 -8.18 18.26
CA VAL A 211 -9.81 -7.16 18.73
C VAL A 211 -9.45 -5.84 18.06
N ILE A 212 -10.43 -5.23 17.42
CA ILE A 212 -10.29 -3.95 16.74
C ILE A 212 -11.28 -3.00 17.40
N ASN A 213 -10.76 -1.91 17.94
CA ASN A 213 -11.54 -0.76 18.37
C ASN A 213 -11.16 0.37 17.41
N ALA A 214 -12.02 0.71 16.48
CA ALA A 214 -11.67 1.71 15.48
C ALA A 214 -11.59 3.10 16.12
N GLY A 215 -12.57 3.53 16.86
CA GLY A 215 -12.46 4.74 17.71
C GLY A 215 -13.58 5.72 17.49
N ASP A 216 -13.27 7.00 17.45
CA ASP A 216 -14.22 8.03 16.99
C ASP A 216 -13.89 8.31 15.51
N GLY A 217 -14.84 8.68 14.71
CA GLY A 217 -14.68 8.97 13.28
C GLY A 217 -15.46 8.01 12.39
N ASP A 218 -15.55 8.31 11.10
CA ASP A 218 -16.24 7.44 10.15
C ASP A 218 -15.24 6.36 9.65
N ASP A 219 -15.18 5.23 10.35
CA ASP A 219 -14.15 4.22 10.18
C ASP A 219 -14.50 3.15 9.13
N THR A 220 -13.49 2.58 8.52
CA THR A 220 -13.62 1.42 7.64
C THR A 220 -12.82 0.25 8.18
N VAL A 221 -13.49 -0.82 8.61
CA VAL A 221 -12.85 -2.01 9.15
C VAL A 221 -13.18 -3.24 8.33
N VAL A 222 -12.16 -3.94 7.86
CA VAL A 222 -12.28 -5.23 7.17
C VAL A 222 -11.57 -6.29 7.99
N PHE A 223 -12.32 -7.22 8.56
CA PHE A 223 -11.75 -8.36 9.28
C PHE A 223 -11.98 -9.66 8.53
N SER A 224 -10.90 -10.41 8.34
CA SER A 224 -10.94 -11.74 7.73
C SER A 224 -10.18 -12.72 8.61
N GLY A 225 -10.88 -13.71 9.16
CA GLY A 225 -10.22 -14.61 10.10
C GLY A 225 -11.17 -15.48 10.90
N ASN A 226 -10.80 -15.71 12.17
CA ASN A 226 -11.60 -16.50 13.09
C ASN A 226 -11.47 -15.96 14.52
N TYR A 227 -12.56 -15.94 15.28
CA TYR A 227 -12.62 -15.40 16.64
C TYR A 227 -12.17 -13.93 16.74
N GLY A 228 -12.71 -13.04 15.89
CA GLY A 228 -12.45 -11.62 15.97
C GLY A 228 -13.56 -10.83 16.65
N SER A 229 -13.26 -9.67 17.16
CA SER A 229 -14.25 -8.69 17.58
C SER A 229 -13.91 -7.32 16.99
N ILE A 230 -14.91 -6.71 16.37
CA ILE A 230 -14.83 -5.36 15.83
C ILE A 230 -15.77 -4.48 16.68
N TYR A 231 -15.27 -3.34 17.07
CA TYR A 231 -15.99 -2.22 17.66
C TYR A 231 -15.71 -1.02 16.77
N GLY A 232 -16.74 -0.45 16.14
CA GLY A 232 -16.66 0.76 15.33
C GLY A 232 -16.31 1.92 16.22
N GLY A 233 -17.24 2.39 16.99
CA GLY A 233 -17.06 3.47 17.96
C GLY A 233 -18.09 4.57 17.79
N ASP A 234 -17.65 5.82 17.92
CA ASP A 234 -18.50 6.96 17.62
C ASP A 234 -18.26 7.40 16.16
N GLY A 235 -19.25 7.37 15.30
CA GLY A 235 -19.15 7.74 13.88
C GLY A 235 -19.95 6.82 12.99
N ASN A 236 -19.99 7.09 11.67
CA ASN A 236 -20.74 6.25 10.74
C ASN A 236 -19.79 5.23 10.10
N ASP A 237 -19.71 4.06 10.67
CA ASP A 237 -18.70 3.07 10.37
C ASP A 237 -19.08 2.12 9.26
N LEU A 238 -18.09 1.66 8.52
CA LEU A 238 -18.21 0.65 7.49
C LEU A 238 -17.47 -0.63 7.91
N LEU A 239 -18.21 -1.61 8.43
CA LEU A 239 -17.67 -2.77 9.09
C LEU A 239 -17.93 -4.06 8.30
N PHE A 240 -16.86 -4.72 7.85
CA PHE A 240 -16.93 -5.99 7.10
C PHE A 240 -16.37 -7.12 7.94
N MET A 241 -17.17 -8.16 8.14
CA MET A 241 -16.78 -9.36 8.87
C MET A 241 -16.85 -10.62 8.03
N ASP A 242 -15.70 -11.16 7.71
CA ASP A 242 -15.51 -12.46 7.05
C ASP A 242 -14.89 -13.46 8.03
N ALA A 243 -15.68 -13.86 9.03
CA ALA A 243 -15.23 -14.73 10.12
C ALA A 243 -16.27 -15.77 10.49
N THR A 244 -15.79 -16.88 11.08
CA THR A 244 -16.72 -17.95 11.53
C THR A 244 -17.14 -17.80 12.99
N ASN A 245 -16.38 -17.05 13.80
CA ASN A 245 -16.70 -16.75 15.19
C ASN A 245 -16.22 -15.34 15.51
N GLY A 246 -16.97 -14.62 16.32
CA GLY A 246 -16.58 -13.29 16.75
C GLY A 246 -17.78 -12.37 16.96
N ASN A 247 -17.52 -11.11 17.28
CA ASN A 247 -18.56 -10.14 17.53
C ASN A 247 -18.36 -8.90 16.65
N LEU A 248 -19.43 -8.25 16.30
CA LEU A 248 -19.45 -7.05 15.46
C LEU A 248 -20.37 -6.01 16.10
N TYR A 249 -19.80 -4.89 16.50
CA TYR A 249 -20.49 -3.78 17.14
C TYR A 249 -20.19 -2.49 16.36
N GLY A 250 -21.22 -1.78 15.91
CA GLY A 250 -21.09 -0.42 15.36
C GLY A 250 -20.81 0.57 16.48
N GLU A 251 -21.58 0.53 17.54
CA GLU A 251 -21.63 1.39 18.73
C GLU A 251 -22.46 2.65 18.51
N ALA A 252 -21.96 3.78 18.07
CA ALA A 252 -22.77 5.01 17.96
C ALA A 252 -22.56 5.73 16.63
N GLY A 253 -23.60 5.90 15.87
CA GLY A 253 -23.63 6.48 14.54
C GLY A 253 -24.47 5.68 13.58
N ASP A 254 -24.57 6.11 12.34
CA ASP A 254 -25.34 5.39 11.32
C ASP A 254 -24.38 4.40 10.62
N ASP A 255 -24.28 3.17 11.14
CA ASP A 255 -23.27 2.19 10.76
C ASP A 255 -23.71 1.28 9.62
N THR A 256 -22.75 0.74 8.89
CA THR A 256 -22.98 -0.32 7.89
C THR A 256 -22.21 -1.59 8.25
N LEU A 257 -22.94 -2.63 8.65
CA LEU A 257 -22.40 -3.93 9.06
C LEU A 257 -22.62 -4.97 7.98
N THR A 258 -21.56 -5.55 7.44
CA THR A 258 -21.63 -6.57 6.38
C THR A 258 -21.04 -7.90 6.84
N ILE A 259 -21.84 -8.98 6.77
CA ILE A 259 -21.44 -10.33 7.16
C ILE A 259 -21.56 -11.27 5.96
N ASN A 260 -20.41 -11.81 5.50
CA ASN A 260 -20.32 -12.68 4.33
C ASN A 260 -20.11 -14.16 4.64
N ASN A 261 -19.73 -14.50 5.86
CA ASN A 261 -19.55 -15.89 6.32
C ASN A 261 -20.43 -16.21 7.52
N ASN A 262 -20.70 -17.51 7.73
CA ASN A 262 -21.48 -17.97 8.88
C ASN A 262 -20.83 -17.52 10.18
N LEU A 263 -21.44 -16.60 10.88
CA LEU A 263 -20.89 -15.98 12.09
C LEU A 263 -21.58 -16.50 13.34
N ASN A 264 -20.80 -17.14 14.22
CA ASN A 264 -21.23 -17.53 15.55
C ASN A 264 -20.76 -16.46 16.56
N GLY A 265 -21.60 -15.48 16.83
CA GLY A 265 -21.29 -14.34 17.67
C GLY A 265 -22.45 -13.38 17.82
N GLN A 266 -22.17 -12.22 18.36
CA GLN A 266 -23.13 -11.13 18.53
C GLN A 266 -22.90 -10.06 17.47
N ILE A 267 -23.98 -9.55 16.91
CA ILE A 267 -23.99 -8.43 15.97
C ILE A 267 -24.95 -7.39 16.52
N ASN A 268 -24.49 -6.15 16.62
CA ASN A 268 -25.27 -5.04 17.11
C ASN A 268 -24.73 -3.74 16.46
N GLY A 269 -25.58 -2.99 15.75
CA GLY A 269 -25.19 -1.68 15.21
C GLY A 269 -24.99 -0.70 16.32
N GLY A 270 -25.96 -0.56 17.18
CA GLY A 270 -25.80 0.31 18.34
C GLY A 270 -26.83 1.41 18.47
N LEU A 271 -26.38 2.63 18.49
CA LEU A 271 -27.21 3.82 18.49
C LEU A 271 -27.06 4.50 17.13
N GLY A 272 -28.14 4.78 16.48
CA GLY A 272 -28.18 5.38 15.15
C GLY A 272 -28.99 4.57 14.18
N ASN A 273 -29.00 4.95 12.90
CA ASN A 273 -29.79 4.26 11.89
C ASN A 273 -28.89 3.34 11.08
N ASP A 274 -28.77 2.11 11.51
CA ASP A 274 -27.80 1.18 11.02
C ASP A 274 -28.25 0.40 9.80
N THR A 275 -27.31 -0.03 8.97
CA THR A 275 -27.55 -0.89 7.82
C THR A 275 -26.84 -2.23 8.00
N TYR A 276 -27.62 -3.30 8.03
CA TYR A 276 -27.16 -4.67 8.16
C TYR A 276 -27.25 -5.41 6.82
N ASN A 277 -26.11 -5.87 6.30
CA ASN A 277 -26.05 -6.73 5.10
C ASN A 277 -25.70 -8.17 5.51
N ILE A 278 -26.69 -9.01 5.67
CA ILE A 278 -26.57 -10.37 6.20
C ILE A 278 -26.62 -11.39 5.06
N ASN A 279 -25.46 -11.75 4.54
CA ASN A 279 -25.33 -12.69 3.42
C ASN A 279 -25.10 -14.14 3.87
N ALA A 280 -24.88 -14.37 5.15
CA ALA A 280 -24.63 -15.69 5.71
C ALA A 280 -25.30 -15.86 7.08
N LYS A 281 -25.40 -17.10 7.57
CA LYS A 281 -26.06 -17.41 8.83
C LYS A 281 -25.37 -16.77 10.02
N VAL A 282 -26.13 -16.05 10.84
CA VAL A 282 -25.67 -15.42 12.07
C VAL A 282 -26.40 -16.02 13.29
N THR A 283 -25.76 -16.04 14.46
CA THR A 283 -26.33 -16.66 15.65
C THR A 283 -27.21 -15.69 16.43
N ASN A 284 -26.75 -14.47 16.67
CA ASN A 284 -27.46 -13.45 17.40
C ASN A 284 -27.31 -12.11 16.68
N LEU A 285 -28.41 -11.57 16.24
CA LEU A 285 -28.49 -10.24 15.63
C LEU A 285 -29.57 -9.47 16.37
N SER A 286 -29.17 -8.39 17.01
CA SER A 286 -30.05 -7.49 17.73
C SER A 286 -29.52 -6.08 17.66
N ASP A 287 -30.38 -5.13 17.79
CA ASP A 287 -30.03 -3.73 17.83
C ASP A 287 -30.49 -3.06 19.12
N THR A 288 -29.87 -1.92 19.47
CA THR A 288 -30.16 -1.16 20.70
C THR A 288 -30.99 0.09 20.45
N GLY A 289 -31.03 0.61 19.20
CA GLY A 289 -31.90 1.76 18.88
C GLY A 289 -31.61 2.39 17.53
N GLY A 290 -32.54 3.13 17.00
CA GLY A 290 -32.48 3.78 15.69
C GLY A 290 -33.46 3.16 14.68
N ASP A 291 -33.61 3.81 13.54
CA ASP A 291 -34.44 3.35 12.43
C ASP A 291 -33.56 2.56 11.44
N ASN A 292 -33.44 1.25 11.63
CA ASN A 292 -32.43 0.42 11.00
C ASN A 292 -32.90 -0.22 9.68
N ILE A 293 -31.97 -0.60 8.84
CA ILE A 293 -32.20 -1.32 7.59
C ILE A 293 -31.53 -2.69 7.66
N TYR A 294 -32.31 -3.76 7.49
CA TYR A 294 -31.86 -5.14 7.49
C TYR A 294 -32.00 -5.77 6.11
N ASN A 295 -30.91 -5.97 5.38
CA ASN A 295 -30.83 -6.71 4.12
C ASN A 295 -30.45 -8.15 4.40
N VAL A 296 -31.41 -9.07 4.39
CA VAL A 296 -31.23 -10.44 4.86
C VAL A 296 -31.35 -11.43 3.71
N ASN A 297 -30.20 -11.89 3.22
CA ASN A 297 -30.10 -12.92 2.19
C ASN A 297 -29.91 -14.34 2.78
N ALA A 298 -29.62 -14.44 4.05
CA ALA A 298 -29.36 -15.68 4.78
C ALA A 298 -30.66 -16.41 5.20
N ASN A 299 -30.54 -17.73 5.44
CA ASN A 299 -31.63 -18.57 5.93
C ASN A 299 -31.42 -18.97 7.40
N ASP A 300 -32.52 -19.37 8.05
CA ASP A 300 -32.52 -19.97 9.41
C ASP A 300 -31.87 -19.07 10.47
N ILE A 301 -32.15 -17.76 10.46
CA ILE A 301 -31.61 -16.79 11.41
C ILE A 301 -32.72 -16.15 12.27
N ASN A 302 -32.32 -15.63 13.44
CA ASN A 302 -33.18 -14.88 14.33
C ASN A 302 -32.68 -13.43 14.38
N ILE A 303 -33.58 -12.48 14.18
CA ILE A 303 -33.29 -11.04 14.17
C ILE A 303 -34.23 -10.34 15.13
N SER A 304 -33.70 -9.37 15.87
CA SER A 304 -34.48 -8.39 16.61
C SER A 304 -34.07 -6.98 16.18
N GLY A 305 -35.00 -6.20 15.66
CA GLY A 305 -34.74 -4.83 15.20
C GLY A 305 -34.42 -3.87 16.34
N GLY A 306 -35.07 -4.03 17.47
CA GLY A 306 -34.85 -3.12 18.60
C GLY A 306 -35.92 -2.04 18.70
N PRO A 307 -35.64 -0.93 19.37
CA PRO A 307 -36.48 0.26 19.33
C PRO A 307 -36.19 1.07 18.07
N GLY A 308 -37.20 1.62 17.43
CA GLY A 308 -37.06 2.41 16.20
C GLY A 308 -37.94 1.88 15.08
N ALA A 309 -38.05 2.63 14.00
CA ALA A 309 -38.86 2.26 12.86
C ALA A 309 -38.01 1.50 11.83
N ASP A 310 -37.90 0.20 12.02
CA ASP A 310 -37.00 -0.67 11.29
C ASP A 310 -37.54 -1.12 9.93
N THR A 311 -36.65 -1.33 8.99
CA THR A 311 -36.98 -1.86 7.65
C THR A 311 -36.25 -3.16 7.38
N PHE A 312 -37.01 -4.22 7.09
CA PHE A 312 -36.49 -5.55 6.82
C PHE A 312 -36.73 -5.96 5.37
N TYR A 313 -35.67 -6.25 4.65
CA TYR A 313 -35.71 -6.88 3.33
C TYR A 313 -35.24 -8.33 3.45
N LEU A 314 -36.19 -9.29 3.36
CA LEU A 314 -35.96 -10.69 3.64
C LEU A 314 -36.01 -11.53 2.37
N SER A 315 -34.89 -11.80 1.76
CA SER A 315 -34.74 -12.72 0.63
C SER A 315 -34.54 -14.18 1.08
N GLY A 316 -34.02 -14.36 2.31
CA GLY A 316 -33.79 -15.66 2.92
C GLY A 316 -35.07 -16.35 3.43
N ASN A 317 -34.96 -17.65 3.66
CA ASN A 317 -36.06 -18.51 4.10
C ASN A 317 -35.92 -18.93 5.57
N ASN A 318 -37.04 -19.31 6.19
CA ASN A 318 -37.12 -19.86 7.54
C ASN A 318 -36.56 -18.91 8.63
N ASN A 319 -36.57 -17.63 8.40
CA ASN A 319 -36.07 -16.65 9.38
C ASN A 319 -37.16 -16.29 10.39
N THR A 320 -36.75 -15.97 11.61
CA THR A 320 -37.61 -15.40 12.64
C THR A 320 -37.19 -13.95 12.85
N VAL A 321 -38.11 -13.02 12.60
CA VAL A 321 -37.84 -11.59 12.68
C VAL A 321 -38.78 -10.91 13.65
N LEU A 322 -38.24 -10.21 14.61
CA LEU A 322 -38.97 -9.38 15.57
C LEU A 322 -38.66 -7.92 15.26
N GLY A 323 -39.66 -7.14 14.88
CA GLY A 323 -39.50 -5.67 14.76
C GLY A 323 -39.19 -5.03 16.12
N ALA A 324 -39.89 -5.52 17.14
CA ALA A 324 -39.79 -5.14 18.54
C ALA A 324 -40.53 -3.82 18.85
N GLY A 325 -39.96 -2.66 18.62
CA GLY A 325 -40.66 -1.42 18.96
C GLY A 325 -40.44 -0.32 17.95
N GLY A 326 -41.46 0.34 17.54
CA GLY A 326 -41.48 1.34 16.48
C GLY A 326 -42.47 1.01 15.39
N ASP A 327 -42.48 1.78 14.33
CA ASP A 327 -43.37 1.54 13.17
C ASP A 327 -42.57 0.81 12.09
N ASP A 328 -42.52 -0.54 12.17
CA ASP A 328 -41.63 -1.38 11.36
C ASP A 328 -42.21 -1.73 9.99
N TYR A 329 -41.33 -2.00 9.05
CA TYR A 329 -41.67 -2.32 7.67
C TYR A 329 -40.94 -3.58 7.16
N PHE A 330 -41.68 -4.56 6.68
CA PHE A 330 -41.14 -5.85 6.26
C PHE A 330 -41.46 -6.11 4.78
N VAL A 331 -40.42 -6.32 3.99
CA VAL A 331 -40.52 -6.78 2.60
C VAL A 331 -39.99 -8.20 2.53
N ILE A 332 -40.81 -9.17 2.25
CA ILE A 332 -40.49 -10.57 2.34
C ILE A 332 -40.60 -11.21 0.95
N ASP A 333 -39.46 -11.67 0.43
CA ASP A 333 -39.37 -12.45 -0.82
C ASP A 333 -39.13 -13.93 -0.54
N GLY A 334 -38.47 -14.21 0.60
CA GLY A 334 -38.22 -15.56 1.08
C GLY A 334 -39.46 -16.27 1.60
N SER A 335 -39.38 -17.57 1.80
CA SER A 335 -40.51 -18.41 2.20
C SER A 335 -40.36 -18.93 3.63
N ASN A 336 -41.49 -19.27 4.25
CA ASN A 336 -41.61 -19.87 5.59
C ASN A 336 -40.99 -19.01 6.71
N ASN A 337 -40.97 -17.71 6.56
CA ASN A 337 -40.49 -16.80 7.62
C ASN A 337 -41.59 -16.61 8.70
N PHE A 338 -41.13 -16.27 9.92
CA PHE A 338 -42.01 -15.82 10.99
C PHE A 338 -41.71 -14.36 11.28
N ILE A 339 -42.73 -13.50 11.19
CA ILE A 339 -42.58 -12.06 11.39
C ILE A 339 -43.47 -11.64 12.55
N ASP A 340 -42.85 -11.03 13.57
CA ASP A 340 -43.59 -10.36 14.64
C ASP A 340 -43.20 -8.86 14.64
N GLY A 341 -44.14 -7.99 14.33
CA GLY A 341 -43.89 -6.56 14.29
C GLY A 341 -43.68 -5.94 15.65
N GLY A 342 -44.13 -6.62 16.74
CA GLY A 342 -43.97 -6.04 18.08
C GLY A 342 -44.93 -4.89 18.37
N THR A 343 -44.42 -3.78 18.94
CA THR A 343 -45.22 -2.59 19.26
C THR A 343 -45.06 -1.51 18.20
N GLY A 344 -46.17 -0.86 17.81
CA GLY A 344 -46.18 0.18 16.78
C GLY A 344 -47.18 -0.10 15.66
N LYS A 345 -47.10 0.68 14.58
CA LYS A 345 -47.88 0.51 13.37
C LYS A 345 -47.07 -0.22 12.31
N ASN A 346 -47.00 -1.52 12.44
CA ASN A 346 -46.13 -2.35 11.60
C ASN A 346 -46.83 -2.79 10.31
N TYR A 347 -46.06 -2.77 9.20
CA TYR A 347 -46.57 -3.13 7.89
C TYR A 347 -45.67 -4.14 7.20
N TYR A 348 -46.31 -5.03 6.39
CA TYR A 348 -45.57 -6.01 5.57
C TYR A 348 -46.04 -6.06 4.12
N ILE A 349 -45.12 -6.47 3.27
CA ILE A 349 -45.36 -7.00 1.92
C ILE A 349 -44.77 -8.39 1.88
N ASP A 350 -45.57 -9.36 1.53
CA ASP A 350 -45.15 -10.74 1.39
C ASP A 350 -45.27 -11.18 -0.08
N ASN A 351 -44.12 -11.35 -0.71
CA ASN A 351 -43.98 -11.91 -2.06
C ASN A 351 -43.60 -13.42 -2.00
N GLY A 352 -43.26 -13.90 -0.81
CA GLY A 352 -42.91 -15.29 -0.55
C GLY A 352 -44.13 -16.18 -0.33
N THR A 353 -43.89 -17.34 0.23
CA THR A 353 -44.93 -18.30 0.58
C THR A 353 -44.73 -18.92 1.94
N GLY A 354 -45.81 -19.19 2.66
CA GLY A 354 -45.75 -19.87 3.95
C GLY A 354 -45.27 -19.00 5.11
N THR A 355 -45.11 -17.68 4.97
CA THR A 355 -44.79 -16.77 6.05
C THR A 355 -45.96 -16.65 7.03
N SER A 356 -45.62 -16.60 8.31
CA SER A 356 -46.58 -16.37 9.38
C SER A 356 -46.32 -15.02 10.06
N PHE A 357 -47.40 -14.34 10.46
CA PHE A 357 -47.39 -12.97 10.90
C PHE A 357 -48.01 -12.79 12.30
N SER A 358 -47.43 -11.92 13.09
CA SER A 358 -47.93 -11.45 14.39
C SER A 358 -47.70 -9.96 14.49
N ASN A 359 -48.64 -9.19 15.07
CA ASN A 359 -48.50 -7.76 15.33
C ASN A 359 -48.07 -6.88 14.14
N VAL A 360 -48.45 -7.28 12.93
CA VAL A 360 -48.11 -6.58 11.68
C VAL A 360 -49.29 -6.63 10.71
N ASN A 361 -49.52 -5.54 9.98
CA ASN A 361 -50.62 -5.41 9.00
C ASN A 361 -50.07 -5.42 7.58
N LYS A 362 -50.87 -5.90 6.64
CA LYS A 362 -50.50 -5.75 5.23
C LYS A 362 -50.47 -4.28 4.85
N ASP A 363 -49.42 -3.89 4.11
CA ASP A 363 -49.24 -2.50 3.68
C ASP A 363 -50.41 -2.00 2.82
N PRO A 364 -51.19 -0.98 3.26
CA PRO A 364 -52.25 -0.41 2.48
C PRO A 364 -51.76 0.36 1.24
N ASN A 365 -50.48 0.75 1.19
CA ASN A 365 -49.89 1.42 0.05
C ASN A 365 -49.25 0.45 -0.95
N ALA A 366 -49.24 -0.85 -0.65
CA ALA A 366 -48.83 -1.86 -1.60
C ALA A 366 -49.98 -2.08 -2.65
N GLY A 367 -49.64 -1.94 -3.89
CA GLY A 367 -50.58 -2.02 -4.98
C GLY A 367 -50.03 -2.73 -6.20
N GLY A 368 -50.88 -2.90 -7.19
CA GLY A 368 -50.47 -3.47 -8.47
C GLY A 368 -51.17 -2.75 -9.63
N ILE A 369 -50.44 -2.57 -10.70
CA ILE A 369 -50.93 -2.04 -11.97
C ILE A 369 -50.96 -3.19 -12.99
N SER A 370 -52.16 -3.57 -13.40
CA SER A 370 -52.33 -4.62 -14.42
C SER A 370 -52.32 -4.00 -15.81
N PHE A 371 -51.59 -4.62 -16.72
CA PHE A 371 -51.52 -4.28 -18.13
C PHE A 371 -52.09 -5.41 -18.98
N THR A 372 -52.71 -5.08 -20.10
CA THR A 372 -53.40 -6.03 -20.95
C THR A 372 -52.69 -6.34 -22.25
N TYR A 373 -51.84 -5.44 -22.74
CA TYR A 373 -51.05 -5.62 -23.97
C TYR A 373 -49.70 -4.91 -23.91
N GLN A 374 -48.82 -5.28 -24.81
CA GLN A 374 -47.52 -4.66 -24.97
C GLN A 374 -47.64 -3.20 -25.45
N GLY A 375 -46.84 -2.30 -24.84
CA GLY A 375 -46.91 -0.89 -25.18
C GLY A 375 -48.02 -0.13 -24.44
N GLU A 376 -48.81 -0.79 -23.60
CA GLU A 376 -49.77 -0.08 -22.73
C GLU A 376 -49.05 0.79 -21.72
N VAL A 377 -49.43 2.07 -21.64
CA VAL A 377 -48.81 3.07 -20.73
C VAL A 377 -49.81 3.46 -19.66
N LYS A 378 -49.37 3.44 -18.41
CA LYS A 378 -50.15 3.87 -17.26
C LYS A 378 -49.31 4.75 -16.36
N THR A 379 -49.94 5.65 -15.65
CA THR A 379 -49.31 6.48 -14.61
C THR A 379 -49.87 6.11 -13.25
N PHE A 380 -49.00 6.17 -12.26
CA PHE A 380 -49.41 6.09 -10.86
C PHE A 380 -48.68 7.15 -10.05
N THR A 381 -49.31 7.59 -8.99
CA THR A 381 -48.71 8.57 -8.05
C THR A 381 -48.59 7.91 -6.70
N LEU A 382 -47.41 7.92 -6.15
CA LEU A 382 -47.12 7.35 -4.83
C LEU A 382 -46.22 8.32 -4.06
N ASN A 383 -46.57 8.59 -2.84
CA ASN A 383 -45.89 9.58 -2.00
C ASN A 383 -45.74 10.99 -2.67
N GLY A 384 -46.78 11.39 -3.41
CA GLY A 384 -46.78 12.67 -4.17
C GLY A 384 -46.00 12.65 -5.45
N LYS A 385 -45.23 11.59 -5.75
CA LYS A 385 -44.37 11.45 -6.94
C LYS A 385 -45.07 10.67 -8.03
N THR A 386 -44.98 11.08 -9.27
CA THR A 386 -45.66 10.50 -10.40
C THR A 386 -44.71 9.68 -11.26
N TYR A 387 -45.07 8.45 -11.56
CA TYR A 387 -44.32 7.51 -12.37
C TYR A 387 -45.16 7.10 -13.60
N THR A 388 -44.50 7.09 -14.75
CA THR A 388 -45.09 6.57 -15.99
C THR A 388 -44.55 5.19 -16.26
N VAL A 389 -45.42 4.20 -16.39
CA VAL A 389 -45.07 2.79 -16.59
C VAL A 389 -45.57 2.30 -17.92
N THR A 390 -44.68 1.69 -18.69
CA THR A 390 -44.97 1.05 -19.99
C THR A 390 -44.77 -0.45 -19.85
N ASN A 391 -45.74 -1.23 -20.28
CA ASN A 391 -45.57 -2.67 -20.37
C ASN A 391 -44.78 -3.07 -21.63
N ASN A 392 -43.60 -3.60 -21.44
CA ASN A 392 -42.73 -4.08 -22.53
C ASN A 392 -42.96 -5.56 -22.87
N PHE A 393 -43.77 -6.27 -22.10
CA PHE A 393 -44.08 -7.69 -22.30
C PHE A 393 -45.15 -7.89 -23.38
N ALA A 394 -44.98 -8.90 -24.23
CA ALA A 394 -45.92 -9.23 -25.32
C ALA A 394 -47.20 -9.92 -24.80
N GLY A 395 -47.98 -9.24 -23.96
CA GLY A 395 -49.18 -9.79 -23.35
C GLY A 395 -49.59 -9.02 -22.09
N SER A 396 -50.48 -9.60 -21.34
CA SER A 396 -50.92 -9.10 -20.05
C SER A 396 -49.77 -9.22 -19.03
N ASN A 397 -49.58 -8.21 -18.22
CA ASN A 397 -48.53 -8.12 -17.23
C ASN A 397 -49.02 -7.38 -15.99
N MET A 398 -48.32 -7.49 -14.88
CA MET A 398 -48.64 -6.77 -13.65
C MET A 398 -47.37 -6.28 -12.99
N LEU A 399 -47.29 -4.99 -12.75
CA LEU A 399 -46.26 -4.38 -11.89
C LEU A 399 -46.84 -4.25 -10.49
N GLN A 400 -46.20 -4.84 -9.52
CA GLN A 400 -46.46 -4.57 -8.10
C GLN A 400 -45.59 -3.42 -7.62
N TYR A 401 -46.08 -2.60 -6.73
CA TYR A 401 -45.35 -1.53 -6.09
C TYR A 401 -45.71 -1.41 -4.62
N SER A 402 -44.78 -0.89 -3.87
CA SER A 402 -44.99 -0.57 -2.47
C SER A 402 -44.15 0.68 -2.08
N LEU A 403 -44.58 1.33 -1.05
CA LEU A 403 -43.91 2.46 -0.47
C LEU A 403 -43.59 2.15 0.98
N ASN A 404 -42.33 2.17 1.33
CA ASN A 404 -41.93 2.23 2.72
C ASN A 404 -42.18 3.67 3.25
N PRO A 405 -43.14 3.85 4.17
CA PRO A 405 -43.50 5.20 4.64
C PRO A 405 -42.43 5.86 5.49
N ASN A 406 -41.52 5.09 6.05
CA ASN A 406 -40.45 5.58 6.92
C ASN A 406 -39.27 6.12 6.10
N THR A 407 -38.85 5.39 5.07
CA THR A 407 -37.69 5.73 4.24
C THR A 407 -38.06 6.45 2.93
N GLY A 408 -39.33 6.43 2.56
CA GLY A 408 -39.82 6.96 1.28
C GLY A 408 -39.39 6.12 0.06
N VAL A 409 -38.80 4.96 0.27
CA VAL A 409 -38.38 4.03 -0.78
C VAL A 409 -39.59 3.38 -1.44
N ILE A 410 -39.64 3.45 -2.77
CA ILE A 410 -40.65 2.75 -3.57
C ILE A 410 -40.03 1.48 -4.15
N THR A 411 -40.55 0.33 -3.77
CA THR A 411 -40.14 -0.94 -4.35
C THR A 411 -41.03 -1.27 -5.56
N LEU A 412 -40.41 -1.54 -6.69
CA LEU A 412 -41.06 -1.98 -7.93
C LEU A 412 -40.71 -3.44 -8.15
N ASN A 413 -41.72 -4.32 -8.11
CA ASN A 413 -41.57 -5.74 -8.30
C ASN A 413 -42.36 -6.20 -9.56
N GLY A 414 -41.63 -6.59 -10.58
CA GLY A 414 -42.18 -7.02 -11.87
C GLY A 414 -41.10 -7.02 -12.95
N SER A 415 -41.42 -7.66 -14.05
CA SER A 415 -40.49 -7.82 -15.15
C SER A 415 -41.03 -7.26 -16.46
N ASN A 416 -40.12 -6.83 -17.33
CA ASN A 416 -40.44 -6.28 -18.66
C ASN A 416 -41.26 -4.97 -18.60
N PHE A 417 -40.86 -4.05 -17.72
CA PHE A 417 -41.47 -2.73 -17.64
C PHE A 417 -40.47 -1.62 -18.03
N GLY A 418 -40.99 -0.58 -18.69
CA GLY A 418 -40.37 0.71 -18.73
C GLY A 418 -40.95 1.59 -17.63
N VAL A 419 -40.13 2.16 -16.76
CA VAL A 419 -40.55 3.07 -15.69
C VAL A 419 -39.81 4.36 -15.77
N ASN A 420 -40.53 5.46 -15.88
CA ASN A 420 -39.95 6.81 -15.91
C ASN A 420 -40.47 7.60 -14.73
N ALA A 421 -39.54 8.14 -13.94
CA ALA A 421 -39.87 9.12 -12.90
C ALA A 421 -40.20 10.47 -13.50
N SER A 422 -40.98 11.29 -12.80
CA SER A 422 -41.26 12.67 -13.21
C SER A 422 -39.98 13.51 -13.14
N SER A 423 -39.70 14.33 -14.15
CA SER A 423 -38.48 15.14 -14.26
C SER A 423 -38.25 16.15 -13.10
N ASN A 424 -39.28 16.43 -12.32
CA ASN A 424 -39.25 17.46 -11.29
C ASN A 424 -39.20 16.90 -9.84
N GLU A 425 -39.04 15.60 -9.67
CA GLU A 425 -39.13 14.94 -8.36
C GLU A 425 -38.08 13.86 -8.23
N SER A 426 -37.24 13.92 -7.20
CA SER A 426 -36.24 12.86 -6.92
C SER A 426 -36.93 11.51 -6.71
N ALA A 427 -36.43 10.46 -7.32
CA ALA A 427 -36.91 9.10 -7.16
C ALA A 427 -36.03 8.33 -6.16
N ILE A 428 -36.66 7.52 -5.29
CA ILE A 428 -35.98 6.55 -4.44
C ILE A 428 -36.60 5.20 -4.74
N LEU A 429 -35.91 4.39 -5.57
CA LEU A 429 -36.46 3.19 -6.14
C LEU A 429 -35.63 1.95 -5.81
N ASN A 430 -36.30 0.90 -5.40
CA ASN A 430 -35.78 -0.46 -5.35
C ASN A 430 -36.40 -1.30 -6.47
N ILE A 431 -35.59 -1.91 -7.30
CA ILE A 431 -36.02 -2.66 -8.47
C ILE A 431 -35.87 -4.16 -8.22
N ARG A 432 -36.96 -4.90 -8.40
CA ARG A 432 -36.99 -6.35 -8.31
C ARG A 432 -37.70 -6.91 -9.54
N GLY A 433 -37.01 -7.79 -10.26
CA GLY A 433 -37.50 -8.39 -11.50
C GLY A 433 -36.57 -8.16 -12.68
N ASN A 434 -36.88 -8.76 -13.81
CA ASN A 434 -35.96 -8.83 -14.94
C ASN A 434 -36.44 -7.96 -16.12
N ASN A 435 -35.47 -7.56 -16.97
CA ASN A 435 -35.72 -6.86 -18.24
C ASN A 435 -36.49 -5.54 -18.08
N ASN A 436 -36.29 -4.84 -16.99
CA ASN A 436 -36.89 -3.52 -16.78
C ASN A 436 -35.99 -2.41 -17.33
N VAL A 437 -36.58 -1.32 -17.79
CA VAL A 437 -35.90 -0.10 -18.19
C VAL A 437 -36.36 1.00 -17.25
N ILE A 438 -35.51 1.47 -16.39
CA ILE A 438 -35.83 2.49 -15.39
C ILE A 438 -35.09 3.77 -15.77
N THR A 439 -35.81 4.86 -15.80
CA THR A 439 -35.23 6.19 -16.00
C THR A 439 -35.64 7.08 -14.82
N GLY A 440 -34.65 7.64 -14.20
CA GLY A 440 -34.79 8.58 -13.10
C GLY A 440 -35.35 9.93 -13.58
N SER A 441 -35.18 10.94 -12.76
CA SER A 441 -35.67 12.29 -13.00
C SER A 441 -34.56 13.24 -13.54
N ASP A 442 -34.82 14.55 -13.51
CA ASP A 442 -33.79 15.57 -13.72
C ASP A 442 -33.12 16.01 -12.38
N LEU A 443 -33.41 15.36 -11.27
CA LEU A 443 -32.90 15.63 -9.93
C LEU A 443 -32.14 14.43 -9.40
N SER A 444 -31.42 14.60 -8.29
CA SER A 444 -30.67 13.52 -7.69
C SER A 444 -31.57 12.38 -7.23
N ASP A 445 -31.38 11.21 -7.81
CA ASP A 445 -32.15 10.00 -7.59
C ASP A 445 -31.33 8.94 -6.84
N LYS A 446 -32.00 8.05 -6.14
CA LYS A 446 -31.40 6.83 -5.60
C LYS A 446 -32.11 5.62 -6.18
N ILE A 447 -31.40 4.82 -7.00
CA ILE A 447 -31.98 3.64 -7.64
C ILE A 447 -31.12 2.42 -7.31
N THR A 448 -31.73 1.44 -6.68
CA THR A 448 -31.08 0.18 -6.30
C THR A 448 -31.69 -0.97 -7.08
N VAL A 449 -30.88 -1.76 -7.76
CA VAL A 449 -31.28 -3.05 -8.32
C VAL A 449 -30.96 -4.12 -7.30
N GLU A 450 -31.98 -4.56 -6.58
CA GLU A 450 -31.80 -5.56 -5.53
C GLU A 450 -31.80 -6.98 -6.09
N GLN A 451 -32.73 -7.25 -7.05
CA GLN A 451 -32.89 -8.55 -7.63
C GLN A 451 -33.30 -8.46 -9.10
N GLY A 452 -32.88 -9.46 -9.88
CA GLY A 452 -33.21 -9.58 -11.28
C GLY A 452 -32.06 -9.22 -12.21
N SER A 453 -32.21 -9.64 -13.46
CA SER A 453 -31.20 -9.48 -14.49
C SER A 453 -31.72 -8.76 -15.72
N ASN A 454 -30.80 -8.29 -16.55
CA ASN A 454 -31.09 -7.56 -17.79
C ASN A 454 -31.91 -6.28 -17.57
N ASN A 455 -31.82 -5.67 -16.41
CA ASN A 455 -32.36 -4.33 -16.17
C ASN A 455 -31.43 -3.27 -16.75
N VAL A 456 -32.03 -2.22 -17.29
CA VAL A 456 -31.32 -1.02 -17.78
C VAL A 456 -31.73 0.15 -16.91
N ILE A 457 -30.80 0.70 -16.19
CA ILE A 457 -31.02 1.83 -15.27
C ILE A 457 -30.33 3.07 -15.81
N ASN A 458 -31.07 4.16 -15.91
CA ASN A 458 -30.54 5.47 -16.27
C ASN A 458 -30.90 6.44 -15.16
N GLY A 459 -29.91 7.03 -14.49
CA GLY A 459 -30.11 8.03 -13.44
C GLY A 459 -30.82 9.27 -14.01
N GLY A 460 -30.29 9.81 -15.06
CA GLY A 460 -30.88 10.96 -15.75
C GLY A 460 -29.99 12.20 -15.68
N LYS A 461 -30.51 13.26 -15.08
CA LYS A 461 -29.73 14.42 -14.67
C LYS A 461 -29.72 14.50 -13.15
N GLY A 462 -28.73 15.18 -12.64
CA GLY A 462 -28.59 15.33 -11.19
C GLY A 462 -27.44 14.48 -10.68
N ASN A 463 -27.22 14.49 -9.39
CA ASN A 463 -26.19 13.67 -8.78
C ASN A 463 -26.85 12.39 -8.24
N ASP A 464 -26.78 11.32 -9.02
CA ASP A 464 -27.55 10.11 -8.77
C ASP A 464 -26.75 9.08 -7.97
N THR A 465 -27.45 8.27 -7.22
CA THR A 465 -26.88 7.11 -6.52
C THR A 465 -27.48 5.83 -7.10
N LEU A 466 -26.65 5.05 -7.81
CA LEU A 466 -27.05 3.82 -8.46
C LEU A 466 -26.34 2.63 -7.83
N ILE A 467 -27.10 1.66 -7.33
CA ILE A 467 -26.54 0.49 -6.63
C ILE A 467 -27.01 -0.77 -7.33
N MET A 468 -26.07 -1.65 -7.69
CA MET A 468 -26.35 -2.92 -8.31
C MET A 468 -25.97 -4.08 -7.39
N ASN A 469 -26.97 -4.79 -6.85
CA ASN A 469 -26.80 -5.94 -5.98
C ASN A 469 -27.09 -7.28 -6.69
N SER A 470 -27.44 -7.25 -7.97
CA SER A 470 -27.75 -8.45 -8.77
C SER A 470 -27.06 -8.42 -10.12
N GLU A 471 -26.83 -9.61 -10.68
CA GLU A 471 -26.00 -9.81 -11.87
C GLU A 471 -26.65 -9.37 -13.18
N ASN A 472 -25.80 -9.11 -14.19
CA ASN A 472 -26.20 -8.85 -15.59
C ASN A 472 -27.18 -7.68 -15.75
N ASN A 473 -26.93 -6.56 -15.12
CA ASN A 473 -27.69 -5.33 -15.28
C ASN A 473 -26.80 -4.21 -15.88
N SER A 474 -27.42 -3.24 -16.56
CA SER A 474 -26.74 -2.06 -17.12
C SER A 474 -27.11 -0.81 -16.32
N LEU A 475 -26.11 0.01 -16.01
CA LEU A 475 -26.28 1.27 -15.30
C LEU A 475 -25.69 2.42 -16.09
N ASN A 476 -26.40 3.55 -16.12
CA ASN A 476 -25.91 4.82 -16.65
C ASN A 476 -26.24 5.93 -15.64
N GLY A 477 -25.25 6.60 -15.09
CA GLY A 477 -25.44 7.75 -14.23
C GLY A 477 -26.15 8.88 -14.96
N GLY A 478 -25.52 9.40 -15.98
CA GLY A 478 -26.14 10.42 -16.84
C GLY A 478 -25.40 11.74 -16.84
N GLU A 479 -26.07 12.85 -16.57
CA GLU A 479 -25.49 14.17 -16.37
C GLU A 479 -25.45 14.46 -14.86
N GLY A 480 -24.31 14.73 -14.30
CA GLY A 480 -24.14 15.06 -12.88
C GLY A 480 -22.96 14.37 -12.27
N ASN A 481 -22.76 14.52 -10.99
CA ASN A 481 -21.72 13.79 -10.26
C ASN A 481 -22.37 12.58 -9.58
N ASP A 482 -22.22 11.44 -10.22
CA ASP A 482 -22.95 10.25 -9.86
C ASP A 482 -22.13 9.30 -8.96
N ASN A 483 -22.83 8.58 -8.10
CA ASN A 483 -22.24 7.53 -7.26
C ASN A 483 -22.79 6.16 -7.67
N ILE A 484 -21.94 5.36 -8.30
CA ILE A 484 -22.29 4.03 -8.82
C ILE A 484 -21.57 2.95 -7.99
N THR A 485 -22.32 2.00 -7.46
CA THR A 485 -21.76 0.87 -6.72
C THR A 485 -22.17 -0.44 -7.35
N LEU A 486 -21.19 -1.25 -7.74
CA LEU A 486 -21.36 -2.57 -8.35
C LEU A 486 -21.01 -3.66 -7.34
N ASN A 487 -22.01 -4.28 -6.74
CA ASN A 487 -21.84 -5.40 -5.81
C ASN A 487 -22.03 -6.77 -6.48
N ALA A 488 -22.45 -6.79 -7.73
CA ALA A 488 -22.64 -8.00 -8.53
C ALA A 488 -22.06 -7.83 -9.93
N SER A 489 -21.61 -8.93 -10.52
CA SER A 489 -20.93 -8.95 -11.82
C SER A 489 -21.86 -8.58 -12.98
N THR A 490 -21.33 -7.90 -13.98
CA THR A 490 -22.08 -7.60 -15.19
C THR A 490 -21.23 -7.74 -16.45
N ASN A 491 -21.85 -8.31 -17.49
CA ASN A 491 -21.33 -8.27 -18.88
C ASN A 491 -22.01 -7.17 -19.70
N LEU A 492 -22.88 -6.38 -19.09
CA LEU A 492 -23.57 -5.26 -19.71
C LEU A 492 -22.85 -3.94 -19.40
N GLU A 493 -23.26 -2.90 -20.10
CA GLU A 493 -22.63 -1.59 -20.00
C GLU A 493 -22.94 -0.89 -18.67
N VAL A 494 -21.90 -0.35 -18.07
CA VAL A 494 -21.98 0.56 -16.91
C VAL A 494 -21.22 1.84 -17.25
N THR A 495 -21.90 2.97 -17.15
CA THR A 495 -21.27 4.26 -17.39
C THR A 495 -21.61 5.28 -16.31
N GLY A 496 -20.62 6.08 -15.86
CA GLY A 496 -20.84 7.25 -15.04
C GLY A 496 -21.59 8.30 -15.80
N GLY A 497 -21.05 8.72 -16.91
CA GLY A 497 -21.68 9.70 -17.77
C GLY A 497 -20.88 10.99 -17.93
N ALA A 498 -21.49 12.10 -17.60
CA ALA A 498 -20.84 13.40 -17.64
C ALA A 498 -20.87 14.04 -16.27
N GLY A 499 -19.71 14.30 -15.69
CA GLY A 499 -19.58 14.86 -14.36
C GLY A 499 -18.37 14.29 -13.64
N ALA A 500 -18.23 14.59 -12.38
CA ALA A 500 -17.19 13.97 -11.54
C ALA A 500 -17.82 12.79 -10.79
N ASP A 501 -17.69 11.61 -11.36
CA ASP A 501 -18.39 10.43 -10.90
C ASP A 501 -17.55 9.60 -9.93
N THR A 502 -18.22 8.89 -9.05
CA THR A 502 -17.60 7.92 -8.14
C THR A 502 -18.13 6.53 -8.48
N ILE A 503 -17.20 5.62 -8.87
CA ILE A 503 -17.57 4.25 -9.24
C ILE A 503 -16.84 3.27 -8.33
N ASN A 504 -17.60 2.56 -7.51
CA ASN A 504 -17.10 1.50 -6.63
C ASN A 504 -17.42 0.14 -7.23
N ILE A 505 -16.39 -0.63 -7.60
CA ILE A 505 -16.51 -1.94 -8.23
C ILE A 505 -16.13 -3.01 -7.21
N ASN A 506 -17.13 -3.58 -6.54
CA ASN A 506 -16.92 -4.59 -5.50
C ASN A 506 -17.03 -6.02 -6.05
N SER A 507 -17.42 -6.18 -7.30
CA SER A 507 -17.64 -7.46 -7.98
C SER A 507 -16.54 -7.78 -8.98
N ASP A 508 -16.41 -9.06 -9.31
CA ASP A 508 -15.45 -9.57 -10.28
C ASP A 508 -16.05 -9.67 -11.69
N ASN A 509 -15.18 -9.76 -12.71
CA ASN A 509 -15.54 -10.10 -14.09
C ASN A 509 -16.49 -9.12 -14.78
N ASN A 510 -16.46 -7.85 -14.48
CA ASN A 510 -17.20 -6.84 -15.22
C ASN A 510 -16.44 -6.47 -16.49
N THR A 511 -17.14 -6.44 -17.64
CA THR A 511 -16.49 -6.32 -18.95
C THR A 511 -16.61 -4.96 -19.62
N HIS A 512 -17.61 -4.14 -19.25
CA HIS A 512 -17.92 -2.88 -19.91
C HIS A 512 -18.21 -1.78 -18.90
N ILE A 513 -17.18 -1.28 -18.24
CA ILE A 513 -17.31 -0.17 -17.29
C ILE A 513 -16.63 1.06 -17.90
N SER A 514 -17.33 2.18 -17.91
CA SER A 514 -16.77 3.49 -18.28
C SER A 514 -17.17 4.55 -17.27
N SER A 515 -16.24 5.35 -16.77
CA SER A 515 -16.65 6.47 -15.92
C SER A 515 -17.19 7.65 -16.77
N GLY A 516 -16.73 7.81 -18.00
CA GLY A 516 -17.26 8.84 -18.88
C GLY A 516 -16.37 10.05 -19.03
N ALA A 517 -16.95 11.24 -18.90
CA ALA A 517 -16.21 12.49 -19.02
C ALA A 517 -16.26 13.25 -17.70
N GLY A 518 -15.12 13.55 -17.12
CA GLY A 518 -15.04 14.27 -15.85
C GLY A 518 -13.78 13.93 -15.08
N ASN A 519 -13.74 14.39 -13.85
CA ASN A 519 -12.67 14.00 -12.93
C ASN A 519 -13.21 12.94 -11.96
N ASP A 520 -13.04 11.70 -12.34
CA ASP A 520 -13.74 10.59 -11.72
C ASP A 520 -12.91 9.90 -10.66
N VAL A 521 -13.58 9.30 -9.70
CA VAL A 521 -12.98 8.47 -8.66
C VAL A 521 -13.42 7.02 -8.87
N ILE A 522 -12.46 6.14 -9.19
CA ILE A 522 -12.76 4.73 -9.46
C ILE A 522 -12.04 3.87 -8.43
N LYS A 523 -12.78 3.07 -7.70
CA LYS A 523 -12.25 2.12 -6.73
C LYS A 523 -12.58 0.69 -7.17
N VAL A 524 -11.54 -0.11 -7.44
CA VAL A 524 -11.68 -1.48 -7.95
C VAL A 524 -11.33 -2.46 -6.84
N ASN A 525 -12.35 -3.05 -6.24
CA ASN A 525 -12.24 -4.04 -5.17
C ASN A 525 -12.52 -5.47 -5.66
N GLY A 526 -12.88 -5.63 -6.94
CA GLY A 526 -13.06 -6.91 -7.61
C GLY A 526 -11.92 -7.22 -8.58
N ALA A 527 -11.80 -8.48 -8.97
CA ALA A 527 -10.81 -8.98 -9.92
C ALA A 527 -11.37 -9.14 -11.34
N HIS A 528 -10.48 -9.20 -12.35
CA HIS A 528 -10.85 -9.46 -13.75
C HIS A 528 -11.84 -8.44 -14.34
N ASN A 529 -11.79 -7.19 -13.93
CA ASN A 529 -12.61 -6.12 -14.46
C ASN A 529 -11.91 -5.42 -15.64
N ASN A 530 -12.71 -4.98 -16.62
CA ASN A 530 -12.26 -4.17 -17.75
C ASN A 530 -12.92 -2.80 -17.68
N ILE A 531 -12.11 -1.77 -17.46
CA ILE A 531 -12.55 -0.43 -17.08
C ILE A 531 -11.95 0.59 -18.04
N ASN A 532 -12.79 1.49 -18.51
CA ASN A 532 -12.39 2.70 -19.25
C ASN A 532 -12.74 3.93 -18.41
N THR A 533 -11.76 4.69 -17.97
CA THR A 533 -12.03 5.86 -17.13
C THR A 533 -12.26 7.16 -17.91
N GLY A 534 -12.25 7.09 -19.24
CA GLY A 534 -12.54 8.30 -20.06
C GLY A 534 -11.47 9.39 -19.95
N GLU A 535 -11.86 10.60 -20.34
CA GLU A 535 -11.00 11.80 -20.28
C GLU A 535 -11.24 12.57 -18.98
N GLY A 536 -10.20 13.21 -18.46
CA GLY A 536 -10.24 13.99 -17.23
C GLY A 536 -9.16 13.58 -16.23
N ASN A 537 -9.08 14.27 -15.12
CA ASN A 537 -8.10 13.96 -14.06
C ASN A 537 -8.70 12.94 -13.10
N ASN A 538 -8.49 11.67 -13.41
CA ASN A 538 -9.14 10.58 -12.70
C ASN A 538 -8.26 10.05 -11.54
N SER A 539 -8.91 9.63 -10.47
CA SER A 539 -8.28 8.96 -9.35
C SER A 539 -8.68 7.48 -9.32
N ILE A 540 -7.73 6.60 -9.60
CA ILE A 540 -7.98 5.17 -9.78
C ILE A 540 -7.25 4.39 -8.69
N THR A 541 -7.99 3.61 -7.91
CA THR A 541 -7.44 2.70 -6.90
C THR A 541 -7.77 1.26 -7.26
N VAL A 542 -6.77 0.38 -7.33
CA VAL A 542 -6.92 -1.02 -7.73
C VAL A 542 -6.45 -1.92 -6.59
N ASN A 543 -7.37 -2.62 -5.97
CA ASN A 543 -7.14 -3.43 -4.77
C ASN A 543 -7.19 -4.94 -5.02
N LYS A 544 -7.42 -5.38 -6.27
CA LYS A 544 -7.52 -6.79 -6.67
C LYS A 544 -6.82 -7.05 -7.99
N ASP A 545 -6.46 -8.31 -8.20
CA ASP A 545 -5.60 -8.76 -9.30
C ASP A 545 -6.34 -8.85 -10.64
N ASN A 546 -5.56 -8.88 -11.71
CA ASN A 546 -6.01 -9.19 -13.08
C ASN A 546 -7.04 -8.20 -13.65
N ASN A 547 -7.02 -6.94 -13.25
CA ASN A 547 -7.86 -5.91 -13.85
C ASN A 547 -7.17 -5.26 -15.06
N THR A 548 -7.96 -4.84 -16.04
CA THR A 548 -7.52 -4.06 -17.19
C THR A 548 -8.15 -2.68 -17.11
N ILE A 549 -7.34 -1.64 -17.07
CA ILE A 549 -7.79 -0.26 -16.95
C ILE A 549 -7.20 0.57 -18.08
N ASN A 550 -8.09 1.25 -18.83
CA ASN A 550 -7.71 2.18 -19.87
C ASN A 550 -8.20 3.57 -19.48
N SER A 551 -7.31 4.52 -19.36
CA SER A 551 -7.65 5.91 -19.11
C SER A 551 -7.37 6.77 -20.34
N GLY A 552 -8.21 7.78 -20.53
CA GLY A 552 -8.00 8.83 -21.52
C GLY A 552 -6.93 9.85 -21.10
N ASP A 553 -6.95 10.98 -21.79
CA ASP A 553 -6.05 12.11 -21.51
C ASP A 553 -6.48 12.83 -20.22
N GLY A 554 -5.50 13.25 -19.38
CA GLY A 554 -5.69 13.96 -18.12
C GLY A 554 -4.59 13.64 -17.12
N ASP A 555 -4.51 14.42 -16.07
CA ASP A 555 -3.56 14.20 -14.98
C ASP A 555 -4.12 13.12 -14.02
N ASN A 556 -3.91 11.86 -14.35
CA ASN A 556 -4.48 10.74 -13.62
C ASN A 556 -3.60 10.29 -12.46
N LYS A 557 -4.23 9.87 -11.38
CA LYS A 557 -3.57 9.27 -10.23
C LYS A 557 -3.94 7.80 -10.12
N TYR A 558 -2.93 6.93 -10.10
CA TYR A 558 -3.09 5.47 -9.95
C TYR A 558 -2.49 5.00 -8.64
N VAL A 559 -3.25 4.26 -7.89
CA VAL A 559 -2.81 3.52 -6.69
C VAL A 559 -3.16 2.05 -6.89
N ILE A 560 -2.14 1.21 -7.10
CA ILE A 560 -2.30 -0.20 -7.42
C ILE A 560 -1.69 -1.01 -6.28
N THR A 561 -2.54 -1.66 -5.50
CA THR A 561 -2.10 -2.43 -4.31
C THR A 561 -2.15 -3.94 -4.52
N SER A 562 -2.29 -4.38 -5.77
CA SER A 562 -2.53 -5.77 -6.15
C SER A 562 -1.71 -6.15 -7.38
N SER A 563 -1.75 -7.41 -7.78
CA SER A 563 -0.85 -7.99 -8.76
C SER A 563 -1.51 -8.24 -10.12
N SER A 564 -0.70 -8.39 -11.15
CA SER A 564 -1.13 -8.83 -12.48
C SER A 564 -2.16 -7.90 -13.16
N ASN A 565 -2.16 -6.61 -12.84
CA ASN A 565 -3.03 -5.65 -13.50
C ASN A 565 -2.37 -5.04 -14.75
N THR A 566 -3.19 -4.73 -15.75
CA THR A 566 -2.76 -4.02 -16.97
C THR A 566 -3.40 -2.65 -16.99
N ILE A 567 -2.58 -1.60 -17.04
CA ILE A 567 -3.03 -0.21 -17.03
C ILE A 567 -2.45 0.53 -18.23
N THR A 568 -3.31 1.18 -18.97
CA THR A 568 -2.93 2.05 -20.09
C THR A 568 -3.47 3.44 -19.82
N SER A 569 -2.61 4.43 -19.80
CA SER A 569 -2.95 5.82 -19.58
C SER A 569 -2.69 6.67 -20.83
N GLY A 570 -3.56 7.63 -21.07
CA GLY A 570 -3.36 8.69 -22.09
C GLY A 570 -2.31 9.72 -21.67
N LYS A 571 -2.37 10.90 -22.30
CA LYS A 571 -1.44 12.00 -22.02
C LYS A 571 -1.84 12.74 -20.76
N GLY A 572 -0.86 13.24 -20.01
CA GLY A 572 -1.06 14.04 -18.80
C GLY A 572 0.07 13.86 -17.80
N ASN A 573 0.02 14.60 -16.70
CA ASN A 573 0.96 14.44 -15.60
C ASN A 573 0.50 13.29 -14.70
N ASN A 574 0.62 12.06 -15.22
CA ASN A 574 0.14 10.89 -14.51
C ASN A 574 1.07 10.51 -13.34
N SER A 575 0.50 10.33 -12.16
CA SER A 575 1.20 9.84 -10.96
C SER A 575 0.85 8.37 -10.74
N ILE A 576 1.86 7.52 -10.54
CA ILE A 576 1.69 6.07 -10.51
C ILE A 576 2.34 5.50 -9.27
N GLY A 577 1.54 4.89 -8.43
CA GLY A 577 2.00 4.09 -7.29
C GLY A 577 1.62 2.63 -7.49
N VAL A 578 2.61 1.75 -7.50
CA VAL A 578 2.42 0.30 -7.63
C VAL A 578 2.95 -0.38 -6.39
N GLN A 579 2.10 -1.18 -5.77
CA GLN A 579 2.47 -2.09 -4.71
C GLN A 579 1.84 -3.45 -5.01
N GLY A 580 2.59 -4.29 -5.61
CA GLY A 580 2.17 -5.62 -6.05
C GLY A 580 3.08 -6.10 -7.16
N ASP A 581 2.95 -7.35 -7.52
CA ASP A 581 3.84 -8.00 -8.46
C ASP A 581 3.20 -8.13 -9.85
N ASP A 582 4.03 -8.30 -10.88
CA ASP A 582 3.60 -8.65 -12.24
C ASP A 582 2.62 -7.65 -12.89
N ASN A 583 2.59 -6.38 -12.48
CA ASN A 583 1.75 -5.37 -13.12
C ASN A 583 2.39 -4.84 -14.40
N ASN A 584 1.56 -4.56 -15.41
CA ASN A 584 1.99 -3.97 -16.68
C ASN A 584 1.33 -2.61 -16.90
N ILE A 585 2.14 -1.56 -16.90
CA ILE A 585 1.66 -0.19 -16.95
C ILE A 585 2.28 0.55 -18.13
N THR A 586 1.45 1.12 -18.97
CA THR A 586 1.87 1.93 -20.11
C THR A 586 1.28 3.33 -20.00
N THR A 587 2.14 4.36 -20.08
CA THR A 587 1.72 5.76 -20.06
C THR A 587 2.28 6.50 -21.26
N GLN A 588 1.54 7.50 -21.78
CA GLN A 588 1.98 8.27 -22.95
C GLN A 588 2.80 9.52 -22.59
N ASN A 589 2.52 10.17 -21.47
CA ASN A 589 3.22 11.37 -21.01
C ASN A 589 3.05 11.50 -19.50
N ALA A 590 3.77 10.74 -18.71
CA ALA A 590 3.74 10.98 -17.28
C ALA A 590 4.82 12.01 -16.92
N LYS A 591 4.42 13.10 -16.26
CA LYS A 591 5.34 14.03 -15.57
C LYS A 591 5.23 13.91 -14.05
N GLY A 592 4.35 13.07 -13.57
CA GLY A 592 4.17 12.77 -12.16
C GLY A 592 5.17 11.74 -11.64
N ASP A 593 5.19 11.55 -10.34
CA ASP A 593 6.03 10.56 -9.69
C ASP A 593 5.59 9.13 -10.05
N ILE A 594 6.57 8.26 -10.27
CA ILE A 594 6.36 6.84 -10.52
C ILE A 594 7.04 6.05 -9.41
N ASN A 595 6.27 5.40 -8.57
CA ASN A 595 6.76 4.61 -7.47
C ASN A 595 6.36 3.14 -7.65
N ILE A 596 7.33 2.26 -7.75
CA ILE A 596 7.15 0.83 -7.94
C ILE A 596 7.68 0.11 -6.71
N TYR A 597 6.80 -0.54 -5.96
CA TYR A 597 7.10 -1.39 -4.82
C TYR A 597 6.52 -2.77 -5.11
N GLY A 598 7.37 -3.76 -5.31
CA GLY A 598 6.99 -5.11 -5.71
C GLY A 598 7.90 -5.65 -6.79
N ASN A 599 7.63 -6.86 -7.27
CA ASN A 599 8.52 -7.58 -8.15
C ASN A 599 7.92 -7.74 -9.55
N ASN A 600 8.78 -7.90 -10.54
CA ASN A 600 8.41 -8.21 -11.92
C ASN A 600 7.43 -7.22 -12.58
N ASN A 601 7.31 -6.00 -12.08
CA ASN A 601 6.44 -5.01 -12.70
C ASN A 601 7.09 -4.45 -13.97
N THR A 602 6.29 -4.20 -14.99
CA THR A 602 6.72 -3.54 -16.23
C THR A 602 6.04 -2.19 -16.33
N VAL A 603 6.83 -1.12 -16.41
CA VAL A 603 6.33 0.24 -16.59
C VAL A 603 6.96 0.91 -17.79
N SER A 604 6.15 1.26 -18.76
CA SER A 604 6.58 1.96 -19.96
C SER A 604 6.03 3.39 -19.99
N ASN A 605 6.91 4.37 -20.11
CA ASN A 605 6.53 5.78 -20.27
C ASN A 605 7.13 6.35 -21.56
N THR A 606 6.32 6.98 -22.40
CA THR A 606 6.83 7.49 -23.67
C THR A 606 7.62 8.78 -23.47
N ARG A 607 7.21 9.67 -22.60
CA ARG A 607 7.85 10.99 -22.40
C ARG A 607 7.54 11.57 -21.01
N GLY A 608 8.48 12.31 -20.42
CA GLY A 608 8.22 13.10 -19.21
C GLY A 608 9.50 13.35 -18.40
N GLU A 609 9.49 14.40 -17.63
CA GLU A 609 10.46 14.67 -16.56
C GLU A 609 9.88 14.04 -15.30
N ASN A 610 10.41 12.90 -14.85
CA ASN A 610 9.83 12.10 -13.78
C ASN A 610 10.79 11.90 -12.62
N GLN A 611 10.24 11.83 -11.42
CA GLN A 611 10.89 11.16 -10.30
C GLN A 611 10.40 9.71 -10.23
N ILE A 612 11.34 8.77 -10.26
CA ILE A 612 11.04 7.33 -10.34
C ILE A 612 11.72 6.64 -9.17
N THR A 613 10.96 5.87 -8.41
CA THR A 613 11.48 5.00 -7.38
C THR A 613 11.10 3.56 -7.70
N ILE A 614 12.09 2.67 -7.77
CA ILE A 614 11.90 1.23 -7.97
C ILE A 614 12.45 0.52 -6.75
N ASN A 615 11.59 -0.19 -6.04
CA ASN A 615 11.96 -0.97 -4.87
C ASN A 615 11.39 -2.39 -5.01
N GLY A 616 12.26 -3.34 -5.32
CA GLY A 616 11.88 -4.73 -5.56
C GLY A 616 12.82 -5.42 -6.55
N GLU A 617 12.46 -6.63 -6.95
CA GLU A 617 13.25 -7.47 -7.81
C GLU A 617 12.61 -7.63 -9.20
N GLY A 618 13.44 -7.67 -10.24
CA GLY A 618 13.02 -8.04 -11.59
C GLY A 618 12.08 -7.03 -12.27
N ASN A 619 11.99 -5.80 -11.78
CA ASN A 619 11.15 -4.79 -12.40
C ASN A 619 11.79 -4.24 -13.69
N SER A 620 10.98 -3.96 -14.70
CA SER A 620 11.37 -3.31 -15.94
C SER A 620 10.74 -1.92 -16.04
N TYR A 621 11.57 -0.91 -16.16
CA TYR A 621 11.14 0.47 -16.45
C TYR A 621 11.74 0.94 -17.76
N SER A 622 10.92 1.49 -18.64
CA SER A 622 11.40 2.08 -19.89
C SER A 622 10.78 3.44 -20.18
N SER A 623 11.61 4.38 -20.62
CA SER A 623 11.17 5.69 -21.09
C SER A 623 11.98 6.12 -22.31
N MET A 624 11.39 6.97 -23.17
CA MET A 624 12.07 7.43 -24.37
C MET A 624 12.71 8.82 -24.24
N LEU A 625 12.05 9.77 -23.59
CA LEU A 625 12.47 11.18 -23.61
C LEU A 625 12.22 11.89 -22.27
N GLY A 626 13.09 12.87 -21.95
CA GLY A 626 12.97 13.82 -20.84
C GLY A 626 13.90 13.48 -19.69
N ASP A 627 14.26 14.46 -18.88
CA ASP A 627 15.16 14.33 -17.75
C ASP A 627 14.52 13.54 -16.62
N LYS A 628 15.19 12.52 -16.11
CA LYS A 628 14.69 11.63 -15.08
C LYS A 628 15.51 11.73 -13.81
N LYS A 629 14.84 11.58 -12.69
CA LYS A 629 15.50 11.26 -11.42
C LYS A 629 15.08 9.86 -10.97
N VAL A 630 15.99 8.90 -11.08
CA VAL A 630 15.69 7.49 -10.84
C VAL A 630 16.41 7.01 -9.58
N THR A 631 15.68 6.35 -8.70
CA THR A 631 16.24 5.63 -7.55
C THR A 631 15.83 4.17 -7.63
N ILE A 632 16.81 3.27 -7.65
CA ILE A 632 16.61 1.82 -7.70
C ILE A 632 17.09 1.23 -6.39
N ILE A 633 16.21 0.48 -5.72
CA ILE A 633 16.52 -0.25 -4.49
C ILE A 633 16.08 -1.70 -4.72
N GLY A 634 17.03 -2.61 -4.89
CA GLY A 634 16.72 -4.01 -5.17
C GLY A 634 17.59 -4.61 -6.25
N THR A 635 17.23 -5.79 -6.72
CA THR A 635 18.08 -6.62 -7.58
C THR A 635 17.40 -6.96 -8.90
N ASN A 636 18.22 -7.26 -9.91
CA ASN A 636 17.76 -7.76 -11.22
C ASN A 636 16.78 -6.81 -11.95
N ASN A 637 16.77 -5.52 -11.65
CA ASN A 637 15.90 -4.56 -12.33
C ASN A 637 16.53 -4.11 -13.65
N ASP A 638 15.68 -3.89 -14.66
CA ASP A 638 16.06 -3.41 -16.00
C ASP A 638 15.47 -2.01 -16.22
N VAL A 639 16.33 -1.01 -16.34
CA VAL A 639 15.91 0.40 -16.37
C VAL A 639 16.50 1.12 -17.57
N THR A 640 15.63 1.55 -18.48
CA THR A 640 15.98 2.38 -19.63
C THR A 640 15.39 3.79 -19.46
N THR A 641 16.24 4.81 -19.36
CA THR A 641 15.78 6.20 -19.16
C THR A 641 15.57 6.98 -20.45
N GLY A 642 16.14 6.52 -21.56
CA GLY A 642 15.99 7.16 -22.85
C GLY A 642 16.89 8.38 -23.05
N ALA A 643 16.38 9.44 -23.66
CA ALA A 643 17.12 10.67 -23.92
C ALA A 643 16.74 11.77 -22.94
N GLY A 644 17.73 12.40 -22.31
CA GLY A 644 17.59 13.45 -21.32
C GLY A 644 18.80 13.47 -20.39
N ASP A 645 18.97 14.52 -19.61
CA ASP A 645 20.01 14.61 -18.58
C ASP A 645 19.50 13.93 -17.30
N ASP A 646 19.85 12.65 -17.13
CA ASP A 646 19.27 11.80 -16.10
C ASP A 646 20.14 11.76 -14.83
N GLN A 647 19.49 11.70 -13.65
CA GLN A 647 20.10 11.42 -12.37
C GLN A 647 19.66 10.05 -11.88
N ILE A 648 20.60 9.10 -11.79
CA ILE A 648 20.29 7.71 -11.47
C ILE A 648 21.07 7.25 -10.24
N GLU A 649 20.36 6.82 -9.21
CA GLU A 649 20.95 6.23 -8.00
C GLU A 649 20.52 4.76 -7.90
N VAL A 650 21.49 3.85 -7.82
CA VAL A 650 21.26 2.41 -7.69
C VAL A 650 21.78 1.91 -6.35
N LYS A 651 20.93 1.21 -5.62
CA LYS A 651 21.22 0.54 -4.34
C LYS A 651 20.79 -0.91 -4.45
N GLY A 652 21.67 -1.78 -4.90
CA GLY A 652 21.41 -3.20 -5.08
C GLY A 652 22.23 -3.82 -6.20
N ASP A 653 22.06 -5.11 -6.42
CA ASP A 653 22.92 -5.92 -7.23
C ASP A 653 22.26 -6.37 -8.54
N ASN A 654 23.06 -6.69 -9.53
CA ASN A 654 22.62 -7.27 -10.82
C ASN A 654 21.60 -6.41 -11.59
N ASN A 655 21.54 -5.11 -11.39
CA ASN A 655 20.65 -4.24 -12.14
C ASN A 655 21.29 -3.86 -13.49
N THR A 656 20.45 -3.68 -14.51
CA THR A 656 20.83 -3.16 -15.83
C THR A 656 20.27 -1.77 -16.00
N ILE A 657 21.13 -0.82 -16.28
CA ILE A 657 20.76 0.58 -16.50
C ILE A 657 21.24 1.01 -17.88
N GLU A 658 20.32 1.45 -18.72
CA GLU A 658 20.59 1.96 -20.06
C GLU A 658 20.07 3.40 -20.20
N SER A 659 20.95 4.34 -20.41
CA SER A 659 20.60 5.69 -20.89
C SER A 659 20.97 5.81 -22.38
N THR A 660 20.10 6.42 -23.16
CA THR A 660 20.33 6.50 -24.62
C THR A 660 21.18 7.72 -24.98
N SER A 661 20.88 8.86 -24.37
CA SER A 661 21.63 10.11 -24.60
C SER A 661 21.31 11.18 -23.55
N GLY A 662 22.21 12.11 -23.39
CA GLY A 662 22.16 13.21 -22.42
C GLY A 662 23.37 13.15 -21.49
N ASN A 663 23.57 14.18 -20.67
CA ASN A 663 24.66 14.20 -19.70
C ASN A 663 24.18 13.63 -18.38
N ASN A 664 24.42 12.36 -18.17
CA ASN A 664 23.85 11.62 -17.05
C ASN A 664 24.75 11.64 -15.81
N GLU A 665 24.13 11.72 -14.63
CA GLU A 665 24.80 11.50 -13.35
C GLU A 665 24.32 10.15 -12.77
N ILE A 666 25.19 9.13 -12.80
CA ILE A 666 24.86 7.76 -12.40
C ILE A 666 25.67 7.37 -11.18
N SER A 667 25.02 6.97 -10.10
CA SER A 667 25.66 6.55 -8.85
C SER A 667 25.24 5.13 -8.49
N ILE A 668 26.20 4.21 -8.43
CA ILE A 668 25.99 2.80 -8.16
C ILE A 668 26.51 2.44 -6.79
N LYS A 669 25.69 1.74 -6.02
CA LYS A 669 26.03 1.18 -4.71
C LYS A 669 25.50 -0.25 -4.62
N GLY A 670 26.35 -1.18 -5.04
CA GLY A 670 26.03 -2.61 -5.13
C GLY A 670 26.92 -3.32 -6.14
N ASP A 671 26.71 -4.62 -6.30
CA ASP A 671 27.58 -5.51 -7.04
C ASP A 671 26.96 -5.95 -8.37
N ALA A 672 27.82 -6.27 -9.33
CA ALA A 672 27.43 -6.89 -10.60
C ALA A 672 26.39 -6.12 -11.44
N ASN A 673 26.28 -4.80 -11.26
CA ASN A 673 25.41 -3.97 -12.10
C ASN A 673 26.04 -3.69 -13.45
N THR A 674 25.19 -3.56 -14.50
CA THR A 674 25.59 -3.20 -15.86
C THR A 674 25.04 -1.81 -16.20
N ILE A 675 25.90 -0.91 -16.62
CA ILE A 675 25.56 0.50 -16.86
C ILE A 675 26.00 0.88 -18.28
N GLN A 676 25.09 1.50 -19.03
CA GLN A 676 25.33 2.15 -20.30
C GLN A 676 24.94 3.63 -20.18
N GLY A 677 25.94 4.53 -20.26
CA GLY A 677 25.74 6.00 -20.19
C GLY A 677 25.05 6.57 -21.43
N GLY A 678 25.45 6.11 -22.60
CA GLY A 678 24.85 6.48 -23.87
C GLY A 678 25.65 7.56 -24.62
N ALA A 679 24.96 8.52 -25.21
CA ALA A 679 25.61 9.64 -25.87
C ALA A 679 25.50 10.90 -25.00
N GLY A 680 26.65 11.54 -24.73
CA GLY A 680 26.73 12.72 -23.88
C GLY A 680 27.91 12.60 -22.90
N GLN A 681 28.10 13.63 -22.08
CA GLN A 681 29.15 13.62 -21.08
C GLN A 681 28.61 13.05 -19.76
N ASP A 682 28.88 11.78 -19.51
CA ASP A 682 28.34 11.06 -18.38
C ASP A 682 29.29 11.05 -17.18
N ASN A 683 28.71 11.15 -15.98
CA ASN A 683 29.41 11.07 -14.72
C ASN A 683 28.97 9.81 -13.95
N ILE A 684 29.79 8.78 -13.96
CA ILE A 684 29.45 7.46 -13.42
C ILE A 684 30.28 7.19 -12.16
N LYS A 685 29.60 7.04 -11.03
CA LYS A 685 30.22 6.74 -9.71
C LYS A 685 29.88 5.32 -9.30
N ILE A 686 30.88 4.53 -8.93
CA ILE A 686 30.74 3.10 -8.60
C ILE A 686 31.28 2.83 -7.20
N ASN A 687 30.46 2.13 -6.40
CA ASN A 687 30.85 1.63 -5.09
C ASN A 687 30.29 0.20 -4.94
N GLY A 688 31.11 -0.80 -5.25
CA GLY A 688 30.76 -2.22 -5.23
C GLY A 688 31.65 -3.03 -6.18
N ASP A 689 31.46 -4.35 -6.18
CA ASP A 689 32.29 -5.30 -6.88
C ASP A 689 31.68 -5.70 -8.23
N ASN A 690 32.51 -6.09 -9.18
CA ASN A 690 32.12 -6.73 -10.45
C ASN A 690 31.14 -5.91 -11.31
N ASN A 691 31.03 -4.61 -11.14
CA ASN A 691 30.17 -3.77 -11.99
C ASN A 691 30.82 -3.54 -13.37
N ILE A 692 29.96 -3.43 -14.39
CA ILE A 692 30.37 -3.10 -15.77
C ILE A 692 29.77 -1.74 -16.11
N ALA A 693 30.59 -0.77 -16.45
CA ALA A 693 30.16 0.55 -16.86
C ALA A 693 30.76 0.92 -18.22
N ASN A 694 29.88 1.29 -19.14
CA ASN A 694 30.23 1.85 -20.43
C ASN A 694 29.75 3.32 -20.49
N GLY A 695 30.66 4.24 -20.78
CA GLY A 695 30.32 5.65 -20.93
C GLY A 695 29.52 5.92 -22.18
N GLY A 696 30.02 5.44 -23.32
CA GLY A 696 29.40 5.62 -24.62
C GLY A 696 30.08 6.67 -25.48
N ALA A 697 29.30 7.55 -26.09
CA ALA A 697 29.84 8.59 -26.95
C ALA A 697 30.09 9.89 -26.17
N GLU A 698 31.08 10.66 -26.59
CA GLU A 698 31.63 11.88 -25.96
C GLU A 698 32.52 11.57 -24.73
N SER A 699 32.87 12.59 -23.95
CA SER A 699 33.91 12.44 -22.92
C SER A 699 33.32 12.25 -21.52
N ASP A 700 33.52 11.06 -20.98
CA ASP A 700 32.89 10.60 -19.75
C ASP A 700 33.86 10.66 -18.55
N SER A 701 33.27 10.74 -17.37
CA SER A 701 33.98 10.73 -16.08
C SER A 701 33.54 9.56 -15.23
N PHE A 702 34.50 8.73 -14.83
CA PHE A 702 34.28 7.58 -13.98
C PHE A 702 34.95 7.75 -12.62
N MET A 703 34.27 7.36 -11.55
CA MET A 703 34.82 7.28 -10.21
C MET A 703 34.51 5.94 -9.57
N VAL A 704 35.48 5.08 -9.40
CA VAL A 704 35.40 3.89 -8.56
C VAL A 704 35.83 4.29 -7.14
N SER A 705 34.86 4.47 -6.26
CA SER A 705 35.10 4.90 -4.88
C SER A 705 35.64 3.75 -4.00
N ASN A 706 35.09 2.55 -4.23
CA ASN A 706 35.48 1.30 -3.59
C ASN A 706 34.96 0.13 -4.42
N GLY A 707 35.58 -1.03 -4.34
CA GLY A 707 35.14 -2.24 -5.00
C GLY A 707 36.27 -2.98 -5.72
N ASN A 708 35.97 -4.23 -6.16
CA ASN A 708 36.93 -5.10 -6.83
C ASN A 708 36.40 -5.56 -8.18
N ASN A 709 37.31 -5.79 -9.12
CA ASN A 709 37.02 -6.40 -10.43
C ASN A 709 35.98 -5.65 -11.28
N ASN A 710 35.85 -4.34 -11.11
CA ASN A 710 34.97 -3.54 -11.96
C ASN A 710 35.56 -3.43 -13.39
N THR A 711 34.70 -3.33 -14.40
CA THR A 711 35.07 -3.13 -15.79
C THR A 711 34.55 -1.79 -16.27
N ILE A 712 35.42 -0.91 -16.74
CA ILE A 712 35.08 0.42 -17.22
C ILE A 712 35.47 0.54 -18.69
N ASP A 713 34.58 1.02 -19.54
CA ASP A 713 34.86 1.34 -20.93
C ASP A 713 34.36 2.75 -21.26
N GLY A 714 35.25 3.65 -21.62
CA GLY A 714 34.90 5.01 -22.05
C GLY A 714 34.36 5.07 -23.46
N GLU A 715 34.50 4.01 -24.25
CA GLU A 715 34.07 3.82 -25.63
C GLU A 715 34.44 4.97 -26.58
N GLY A 716 33.54 5.92 -26.90
CA GLY A 716 33.67 6.85 -28.03
C GLY A 716 34.27 8.22 -27.72
N GLY A 717 34.61 8.53 -26.48
CA GLY A 717 35.11 9.85 -26.07
C GLY A 717 36.59 10.11 -26.31
N GLU A 718 36.96 11.33 -26.64
CA GLU A 718 38.39 11.71 -26.83
C GLU A 718 39.15 11.87 -25.51
N ARG A 719 38.45 12.17 -24.39
CA ARG A 719 39.07 12.45 -23.08
C ARG A 719 38.27 11.85 -21.92
N ASN A 720 38.04 10.55 -21.94
CA ASN A 720 37.42 9.88 -20.82
C ASN A 720 38.39 9.79 -19.64
N THR A 721 37.88 10.07 -18.42
CA THR A 721 38.69 10.11 -17.21
C THR A 721 38.21 9.07 -16.19
N LEU A 722 39.15 8.47 -15.44
CA LEU A 722 38.88 7.53 -14.37
C LEU A 722 39.61 7.95 -13.08
N ILE A 723 38.91 7.98 -11.97
CA ILE A 723 39.47 7.99 -10.64
C ILE A 723 39.18 6.60 -10.01
N ASP A 724 40.25 5.81 -9.81
CA ASP A 724 40.11 4.44 -9.34
C ASP A 724 40.72 4.24 -7.94
N ASN A 725 39.86 4.15 -6.93
CA ASN A 725 40.21 3.75 -5.57
C ASN A 725 39.85 2.27 -5.28
N GLY A 726 39.42 1.55 -6.29
CA GLY A 726 39.11 0.12 -6.22
C GLY A 726 40.34 -0.79 -6.35
N LYS A 727 40.08 -2.07 -6.55
CA LYS A 727 41.13 -3.07 -6.81
C LYS A 727 40.76 -3.92 -8.04
N ASN A 728 41.80 -4.23 -8.84
CA ASN A 728 41.65 -5.05 -10.04
C ASN A 728 40.61 -4.48 -11.05
N THR A 729 40.42 -3.18 -11.09
CA THR A 729 39.57 -2.56 -12.10
C THR A 729 40.22 -2.72 -13.48
N VAL A 730 39.44 -3.21 -14.44
CA VAL A 730 39.86 -3.26 -15.83
C VAL A 730 39.23 -2.08 -16.55
N TYR A 731 40.02 -1.26 -17.20
CA TYR A 731 39.50 -0.11 -17.94
C TYR A 731 40.08 0.00 -19.35
N THR A 732 39.26 0.45 -20.27
CA THR A 732 39.57 0.74 -21.65
C THR A 732 39.02 2.10 -22.05
N ASN A 733 39.70 2.77 -22.98
CA ASN A 733 39.28 4.05 -23.49
C ASN A 733 39.07 5.15 -22.43
N ALA A 734 39.73 5.05 -21.26
CA ALA A 734 39.72 6.03 -20.20
C ALA A 734 41.14 6.27 -19.64
N VAL A 735 41.42 7.46 -19.19
CA VAL A 735 42.69 7.85 -18.58
C VAL A 735 42.55 7.85 -17.07
N ASP A 736 43.37 7.05 -16.38
CA ASP A 736 43.37 7.01 -14.91
C ASP A 736 44.07 8.27 -14.38
N ILE A 737 43.29 9.13 -13.76
CA ILE A 737 43.74 10.38 -13.10
C ILE A 737 43.66 10.26 -11.57
N THR A 738 43.65 9.06 -11.02
CA THR A 738 43.53 8.82 -9.57
C THR A 738 44.61 9.55 -8.82
N PRO A 739 44.26 10.43 -7.89
CA PRO A 739 45.23 11.16 -7.07
C PRO A 739 46.02 10.18 -6.22
N ARG A 740 47.35 10.15 -6.42
CA ARG A 740 48.25 9.33 -5.61
C ARG A 740 48.80 10.14 -4.47
N PRO A 741 48.78 9.68 -3.22
CA PRO A 741 49.28 10.42 -2.11
C PRO A 741 50.82 10.54 -2.21
N PHE A 742 51.32 11.75 -2.12
CA PHE A 742 52.74 12.05 -1.91
C PHE A 742 52.94 12.58 -0.49
N GLU A 743 53.81 11.97 0.24
CA GLU A 743 54.10 12.38 1.63
C GLU A 743 55.34 13.28 1.69
N LEU A 744 55.15 14.58 1.96
CA LEU A 744 56.21 15.51 2.22
C LEU A 744 56.40 15.71 3.73
N ASN A 745 57.48 15.20 4.26
CA ASN A 745 57.84 15.38 5.67
C ASN A 745 58.60 16.68 5.84
N ILE A 746 57.96 17.72 6.33
CA ILE A 746 58.58 19.02 6.66
C ILE A 746 58.94 19.04 8.14
N LYS A 747 60.23 19.20 8.41
CA LYS A 747 60.77 19.38 9.77
C LYS A 747 61.08 20.85 9.99
N VAL A 748 60.32 21.52 10.81
CA VAL A 748 60.52 22.92 11.14
C VAL A 748 61.14 23.03 12.53
N ASP A 749 62.28 23.63 12.61
CA ASP A 749 63.00 23.96 13.85
C ASP A 749 62.44 25.30 14.41
N ILE A 750 61.79 25.27 15.57
CA ILE A 750 61.16 26.45 16.17
C ILE A 750 61.89 27.06 17.32
N GLY A 751 63.21 26.92 17.40
CA GLY A 751 63.99 27.70 18.33
C GLY A 751 65.10 26.99 19.13
N SER A 752 66.07 27.71 19.65
CA SER A 752 67.24 27.22 20.33
C SER A 752 66.93 26.55 21.67
N GLY A 753 67.02 25.23 21.69
CA GLY A 753 66.96 24.38 22.88
C GLY A 753 66.56 22.96 22.47
N SER A 754 67.44 22.02 22.86
CA SER A 754 67.24 20.62 22.52
C SER A 754 65.77 20.14 22.65
N ASP A 755 65.25 19.53 21.59
CA ASP A 755 63.99 18.75 21.50
C ASP A 755 62.67 19.47 21.20
N LYS A 756 62.70 20.50 20.38
CA LYS A 756 61.43 21.06 19.85
C LYS A 756 61.37 21.10 18.32
N TYR A 757 61.16 19.96 17.76
CA TYR A 757 60.74 19.87 16.34
C TYR A 757 59.24 19.66 16.29
N ILE A 758 58.53 20.47 15.52
CA ILE A 758 57.22 20.12 15.02
C ILE A 758 57.44 19.43 13.68
N SER A 759 57.27 18.12 13.65
CA SER A 759 57.22 17.39 12.37
C SER A 759 55.77 17.34 11.92
N THR A 760 55.49 17.94 10.80
CA THR A 760 54.19 17.79 10.15
C THR A 760 54.44 17.05 8.84
N SER A 761 53.72 15.94 8.64
CA SER A 761 53.62 15.28 7.34
C SER A 761 52.45 15.89 6.59
N ILE A 762 52.71 16.41 5.44
CA ILE A 762 51.69 16.91 4.53
C ILE A 762 51.59 15.89 3.39
N SER A 763 50.47 15.23 3.26
CA SER A 763 50.22 14.38 2.11
C SER A 763 49.62 15.22 0.99
N PHE A 764 50.22 15.16 -0.17
CA PHE A 764 49.74 15.78 -1.40
C PHE A 764 49.26 14.68 -2.33
N ASN A 765 48.11 14.86 -2.94
CA ASN A 765 47.69 14.02 -4.08
C ASN A 765 48.34 14.61 -5.34
N LEU A 766 49.33 13.91 -5.89
CA LEU A 766 49.93 14.24 -7.18
C LEU A 766 49.21 13.38 -8.27
N PHE A 767 48.83 14.04 -9.31
CA PHE A 767 48.36 13.38 -10.51
C PHE A 767 49.56 12.77 -11.23
N ASP A 768 49.39 11.52 -11.72
CA ASP A 768 50.32 10.89 -12.65
C ASP A 768 50.06 11.50 -14.03
N PHE A 769 51.01 12.18 -14.59
CA PHE A 769 50.88 12.74 -15.92
C PHE A 769 51.99 12.28 -16.81
N SER A 770 51.69 11.99 -18.06
CA SER A 770 52.67 11.71 -19.08
C SER A 770 53.01 12.98 -19.84
N VAL A 771 54.31 13.30 -19.97
CA VAL A 771 54.78 14.40 -20.80
C VAL A 771 55.36 13.81 -22.10
N ASP A 772 54.92 14.34 -23.21
CA ASP A 772 55.45 14.01 -24.53
C ASP A 772 56.30 15.16 -25.03
N PHE A 773 57.63 14.98 -25.01
CA PHE A 773 58.59 15.94 -25.58
C PHE A 773 59.13 15.50 -26.94
N SER A 774 58.56 14.49 -27.56
CA SER A 774 59.01 13.94 -28.83
C SER A 774 58.63 14.81 -30.03
N THR A 775 57.61 15.70 -29.86
CA THR A 775 57.21 16.66 -30.88
C THR A 775 57.11 18.06 -30.30
N ALA A 776 57.22 19.11 -31.13
CA ALA A 776 57.07 20.51 -30.72
C ALA A 776 55.67 20.84 -30.20
N GLU A 777 54.65 20.11 -30.74
CA GLU A 777 53.27 20.22 -30.29
C GLU A 777 53.02 19.53 -28.96
N GLY A 778 53.54 18.32 -28.76
CA GLY A 778 53.46 17.60 -27.49
C GLY A 778 54.22 18.28 -26.37
N ALA A 779 55.34 18.97 -26.67
CA ALA A 779 56.07 19.80 -25.70
C ALA A 779 55.25 21.03 -25.27
N LEU A 780 54.43 21.63 -26.16
CA LEU A 780 53.60 22.77 -25.83
C LEU A 780 52.41 22.37 -24.94
N GLU A 781 51.75 21.22 -25.24
CA GLU A 781 50.70 20.66 -24.41
C GLU A 781 51.20 20.19 -23.06
N SER A 782 52.42 19.64 -23.01
CA SER A 782 53.07 19.29 -21.74
C SER A 782 53.39 20.48 -20.86
N LEU A 783 53.73 21.63 -21.47
CA LEU A 783 53.98 22.90 -20.74
C LEU A 783 52.68 23.44 -20.12
N GLU A 784 51.56 23.34 -20.85
CA GLU A 784 50.26 23.78 -20.37
C GLU A 784 49.80 22.90 -19.20
N SER A 785 49.99 21.61 -19.29
CA SER A 785 49.69 20.64 -18.19
C SER A 785 50.56 20.87 -16.96
N ILE A 786 51.86 21.28 -17.14
CA ILE A 786 52.76 21.63 -16.03
C ILE A 786 52.31 22.94 -15.35
N ASP A 787 51.86 23.92 -16.12
CA ASP A 787 51.37 25.19 -15.59
C ASP A 787 50.08 25.02 -14.80
N GLU A 788 49.17 24.15 -15.24
CA GLU A 788 47.95 23.77 -14.49
C GLU A 788 48.32 23.05 -13.19
N MET A 789 49.32 22.16 -13.22
CA MET A 789 49.79 21.47 -12.04
C MET A 789 50.48 22.40 -11.02
N LEU A 790 51.30 23.33 -11.49
CA LEU A 790 51.91 24.36 -10.67
C LEU A 790 50.90 25.31 -10.00
N SER A 791 49.83 25.63 -10.74
CA SER A 791 48.71 26.36 -10.21
C SER A 791 47.96 25.55 -9.13
N SER A 792 47.71 24.27 -9.35
CA SER A 792 47.06 23.39 -8.38
C SER A 792 47.89 23.18 -7.11
N VAL A 793 49.21 23.00 -7.25
CA VAL A 793 50.14 22.89 -6.10
C VAL A 793 50.22 24.21 -5.32
N SER A 794 50.20 25.35 -6.01
CA SER A 794 50.18 26.66 -5.37
C SER A 794 48.92 26.93 -4.60
N ASP A 795 47.76 26.50 -5.14
CA ASP A 795 46.47 26.56 -4.47
C ASP A 795 46.38 25.63 -3.26
N GLN A 796 46.97 24.45 -3.33
CA GLN A 796 47.09 23.55 -2.19
C GLN A 796 47.98 24.10 -1.08
N LEU A 797 49.09 24.70 -1.43
CA LEU A 797 49.99 25.37 -0.49
C LEU A 797 49.34 26.58 0.21
N LEU A 798 48.58 27.37 -0.53
CA LEU A 798 47.79 28.47 0.04
C LEU A 798 46.68 27.94 0.96
N ASN A 799 46.02 26.84 0.59
CA ASN A 799 45.01 26.22 1.41
C ASN A 799 45.57 25.60 2.69
N ILE A 800 46.74 24.99 2.63
CA ILE A 800 47.43 24.46 3.81
C ILE A 800 47.86 25.58 4.75
N GLY A 801 48.43 26.67 4.22
CA GLY A 801 48.81 27.85 5.02
C GLY A 801 47.60 28.50 5.68
N ASN A 802 46.49 28.63 4.96
CA ASN A 802 45.25 29.12 5.51
C ASN A 802 44.61 28.13 6.50
N THR A 803 44.81 26.83 6.31
CA THR A 803 44.30 25.81 7.22
C THR A 803 45.07 25.79 8.54
N ILE A 804 46.38 25.98 8.51
CA ILE A 804 47.20 26.10 9.72
C ILE A 804 46.78 27.32 10.54
N ASN A 805 46.68 28.49 9.91
CA ASN A 805 46.24 29.72 10.59
C ASN A 805 44.79 29.61 11.12
N ARG A 806 43.94 28.87 10.44
CA ARG A 806 42.57 28.58 10.90
C ARG A 806 42.53 27.57 12.03
N LEU A 807 43.37 26.56 12.02
CA LEU A 807 43.46 25.56 13.09
C LEU A 807 43.99 26.20 14.40
N GLU A 808 44.92 27.14 14.32
CA GLU A 808 45.33 27.92 15.49
C GLU A 808 44.19 28.78 16.05
N SER A 809 43.49 29.51 15.18
CA SER A 809 42.30 30.28 15.59
C SER A 809 41.17 29.43 16.12
N VAL A 810 41.00 28.23 15.55
CA VAL A 810 39.97 27.27 15.99
C VAL A 810 40.38 26.61 17.31
N SER A 811 41.67 26.31 17.53
CA SER A 811 42.17 25.77 18.78
C SER A 811 41.97 26.76 19.95
N GLU A 812 42.22 28.05 19.73
CA GLU A 812 41.93 29.11 20.70
C GLU A 812 40.41 29.27 20.93
N ALA A 813 39.62 29.28 19.86
CA ALA A 813 38.18 29.39 19.95
C ALA A 813 37.51 28.14 20.56
N GLN A 814 38.07 26.94 20.36
CA GLN A 814 37.57 25.71 21.00
C GLN A 814 37.89 25.67 22.49
N SER A 815 39.06 26.22 22.90
CA SER A 815 39.38 26.35 24.33
C SER A 815 38.37 27.25 25.05
N ILE A 816 37.97 28.35 24.40
CA ILE A 816 36.93 29.25 24.93
C ILE A 816 35.56 28.61 24.90
N LYS A 817 35.24 27.86 23.84
CA LYS A 817 33.97 27.11 23.72
C LYS A 817 33.87 25.98 24.72
N LEU A 818 34.95 25.26 24.98
CA LEU A 818 34.95 24.17 25.95
C LEU A 818 34.62 24.68 27.36
N ASN A 819 35.14 25.82 27.72
CA ASN A 819 34.84 26.49 28.98
C ASN A 819 33.38 27.00 29.03
N ASN A 820 32.84 27.45 27.91
CA ASN A 820 31.44 27.84 27.80
C ASN A 820 30.48 26.64 27.75
N LEU A 821 30.85 25.51 27.10
CA LEU A 821 30.04 24.28 27.05
C LEU A 821 29.95 23.56 28.39
N ILE A 822 30.99 23.65 29.23
CA ILE A 822 30.96 23.13 30.61
C ILE A 822 29.93 23.89 31.45
N SER A 823 29.79 25.18 31.22
CA SER A 823 28.74 26.02 31.86
C SER A 823 27.34 25.80 31.30
N PHE A 824 27.23 25.46 30.00
CA PHE A 824 25.94 25.25 29.33
C PHE A 824 25.32 23.86 29.55
N ARG A 825 26.17 22.84 29.84
CA ARG A 825 25.75 21.46 30.11
C ARG A 825 24.90 21.31 31.38
N SER A 826 24.95 22.32 32.24
CA SER A 826 24.10 22.37 33.44
C SER A 826 22.67 22.83 33.19
N THR A 827 22.39 23.45 32.03
CA THR A 827 21.11 24.14 31.80
C THR A 827 20.26 23.52 30.68
N MET A 828 20.69 22.51 29.96
CA MET A 828 19.96 21.97 28.83
C MET A 828 19.79 20.46 28.92
N ARG A 829 18.86 20.05 29.78
CA ARG A 829 18.29 18.70 29.79
C ARG A 829 16.94 18.62 29.08
N ASP A 830 16.47 19.73 28.54
CA ASP A 830 15.17 19.80 27.89
C ASP A 830 15.25 20.60 26.56
N ALA A 831 15.75 20.00 25.50
CA ALA A 831 15.41 20.40 24.13
C ALA A 831 16.01 19.46 23.05
N ASP A 832 15.32 18.38 22.76
CA ASP A 832 15.68 17.43 21.69
C ASP A 832 15.30 17.92 20.28
N ILE A 833 14.72 19.10 20.18
CA ILE A 833 14.25 19.66 18.88
C ILE A 833 15.29 20.49 18.14
N ALA A 834 16.40 20.86 18.81
CA ALA A 834 17.43 21.71 18.21
C ALA A 834 18.50 20.92 17.42
N GLU A 835 18.59 19.59 17.58
CA GLU A 835 19.66 18.79 16.98
C GLU A 835 19.44 18.54 15.49
N GLU A 836 18.22 18.28 15.05
CA GLU A 836 17.91 18.07 13.64
C GLU A 836 18.02 19.36 12.79
N SER A 837 17.60 20.49 13.36
CA SER A 837 17.76 21.79 12.67
C SER A 837 19.22 22.18 12.48
N SER A 838 20.09 21.77 13.42
CA SER A 838 21.53 22.08 13.36
C SER A 838 22.23 21.27 12.25
N ASN A 839 21.85 20.03 12.05
CA ASN A 839 22.39 19.18 10.99
C ASN A 839 21.99 19.66 9.59
N TYR A 840 20.77 20.11 9.43
CA TYR A 840 20.28 20.67 8.16
C TYR A 840 21.03 21.96 7.76
N ILE A 841 21.25 22.86 8.71
CA ILE A 841 21.98 24.13 8.48
C ILE A 841 23.46 23.86 8.16
N ARG A 842 24.06 22.84 8.77
CA ARG A 842 25.46 22.47 8.56
C ARG A 842 25.70 21.92 7.15
N TYR A 843 24.77 21.14 6.60
CA TYR A 843 24.85 20.67 5.22
C TYR A 843 24.66 21.81 4.22
N GLN A 844 23.79 22.76 4.51
CA GLN A 844 23.61 23.96 3.68
C GLN A 844 24.86 24.90 3.67
N ILE A 845 25.50 25.05 4.81
CA ILE A 845 26.72 25.89 4.92
C ILE A 845 27.91 25.21 4.22
N LEU A 846 28.03 23.88 4.29
CA LEU A 846 29.04 23.12 3.56
C LEU A 846 28.86 23.22 2.04
N GLN A 847 27.62 23.22 1.58
CA GLN A 847 27.30 23.39 0.17
C GLN A 847 27.57 24.82 -0.33
N GLN A 848 27.23 25.83 0.44
CA GLN A 848 27.53 27.23 0.11
C GLN A 848 29.04 27.59 0.19
N ALA A 849 29.75 27.02 1.15
CA ALA A 849 31.20 27.22 1.25
C ALA A 849 31.98 26.60 0.08
N SER A 850 31.52 25.42 -0.39
CA SER A 850 32.07 24.76 -1.58
C SER A 850 31.81 25.54 -2.87
N ALA A 851 30.62 26.12 -2.99
CA ALA A 851 30.23 26.95 -4.13
C ALA A 851 30.96 28.29 -4.16
N THR A 852 31.23 28.87 -2.98
CA THR A 852 31.99 30.14 -2.86
C THR A 852 33.48 29.96 -3.14
N LEU A 853 34.05 28.83 -2.77
CA LEU A 853 35.42 28.48 -3.08
C LEU A 853 35.65 28.24 -4.57
N LEU A 854 34.69 27.63 -5.23
CA LEU A 854 34.68 27.38 -6.68
C LEU A 854 34.51 28.68 -7.47
N ALA A 855 33.72 29.62 -6.96
CA ALA A 855 33.51 30.95 -7.57
C ALA A 855 34.74 31.86 -7.41
N SER A 856 35.43 31.82 -6.27
CA SER A 856 36.62 32.62 -6.05
C SER A 856 37.86 32.09 -6.80
N SER A 857 37.92 30.78 -7.07
CA SER A 857 38.97 30.17 -7.92
C SER A 857 38.94 30.65 -9.37
N ARG A 858 37.74 31.04 -9.89
CA ARG A 858 37.58 31.53 -11.27
C ARG A 858 38.01 32.98 -11.51
N ASN A 859 38.23 33.77 -10.45
CA ASN A 859 38.50 35.20 -10.55
C ASN A 859 39.95 35.62 -10.34
N LEU A 860 40.87 34.70 -10.11
CA LEU A 860 42.30 35.02 -10.06
C LEU A 860 42.87 35.04 -11.48
N LYS A 861 42.79 36.20 -12.07
CA LYS A 861 43.39 36.48 -13.39
C LYS A 861 44.91 36.27 -13.36
N ALA A 862 45.41 35.73 -14.46
CA ALA A 862 46.82 35.51 -14.77
C ALA A 862 47.78 36.70 -14.50
N GLN A 863 47.27 37.92 -14.26
CA GLN A 863 48.06 39.11 -13.96
C GLN A 863 48.74 39.08 -12.60
N ASN A 864 48.25 38.35 -11.60
CA ASN A 864 48.89 38.28 -10.30
C ASN A 864 50.00 37.23 -10.23
N VAL A 865 49.97 36.23 -11.10
CA VAL A 865 51.02 35.22 -11.22
C VAL A 865 52.26 35.79 -11.96
N MET A 866 52.04 36.65 -12.96
CA MET A 866 53.12 37.33 -13.68
C MET A 866 53.90 38.29 -12.78
N GLY A 867 53.23 38.92 -11.80
CA GLY A 867 53.87 39.82 -10.83
C GLY A 867 54.82 39.13 -9.85
N LEU A 868 54.50 37.90 -9.48
CA LEU A 868 55.35 37.11 -8.57
C LEU A 868 56.54 36.44 -9.28
N LEU A 869 56.38 36.05 -10.54
CA LEU A 869 57.51 35.53 -11.32
C LEU A 869 58.54 36.58 -11.72
N SER A 870 58.16 37.86 -11.82
CA SER A 870 59.11 38.96 -12.08
C SER A 870 59.91 39.41 -10.86
N SER A 871 59.51 39.05 -9.63
CA SER A 871 60.23 39.40 -8.39
C SER A 871 61.25 38.31 -7.96
N VAL A 872 61.33 37.19 -8.65
CA VAL A 872 62.27 36.07 -8.35
C VAL A 872 63.57 36.17 -9.23
N ASN A 873 63.53 37.03 -10.22
CA ASN A 873 64.71 37.22 -11.13
C ASN A 873 65.50 38.53 -10.95
N GLN A 874 65.46 39.04 -9.70
CA GLN A 874 66.50 40.09 -9.28
C GLN A 874 67.27 39.62 -8.02
#